data_6acf697d659ce4c783b9f4598b4fa23a
#
_entry.id   6acf697d659ce4c783b9f4598b4fa23a
#
_cell.length_a   1.000
_cell.length_b   1.000
_cell.length_c   1.000
_cell.angle_alpha   90.00
_cell.angle_beta   90.00
_cell.angle_gamma   90.00
#
_symmetry.space_group_name_H-M   'P 1'
#
loop_
_entity.id
_entity.type
_entity.pdbx_description
1 polymer ?
#
loop_
_entity_poly.entity_id
_entity_poly.type
_entity_poly.pdbx_seq_one_letter_code
_entity_poly.pdbx_strand_id
1 'polypeptide(L)'
;MFLTVILFAVSIIASITSAILQNKSDKPNKAGLYTAAFSGLLSVTAVFVSQNDWRYAAFAVFIANALICLPDLYLKSKTVSSGKAETSQLSRSLCIAAALILLLEVFVCNFGTFRLSYPSAPSEQQLSISKARVNGAPFYSDTVTLNAGESISLSFDSVNSEVDTIYADVDINGDTSGTIDVAYSDETNAAGLRRDAHLNYIQNNELSKYITCSFSGTVSQLEFSLRAPSEGSLTLSSLYINKHIPFLFSWIRVVTLFIIVSFVIILVKSPKMKKAYQDSPNTFKISTIAVTSLCLVLCCFLVLLRGDGIFELFDNPDTHQMNKELVDAFSAGQVNLLDEPSKELLDLSNPYDNSLRSAKGVGAAWDHLLYDGKYYSYYGIGTVLTLFLPYHLITGDYFPSLWATFLYSMLGILFLSLAYYVFIKRLFPKITNGIAVSGLVIVQASSFIWYCVTIGNFYELAQVSGFTFLIAGMFFLMRSGVVGNGKISRVNICIATILFSIAVLCRAAVALYCIVSLLFIAAGVQKIVRTSKEKTYRANKKPIITFLLAALIPYVCIGSIQMIYNYLRFGSVLDFGIEYTLTIYDYQHIQFHLPLVLIAVYNYLFTLPKLSSEFPFLTSNYVSLSVNGYYFLAGFSAAGLIFRAFPVLSFLGGPKAYRLSKDNGNRRLAAAIIISGCLVIPLIQMAMIWQYGYTPRYAVDFAWEMLFGAFAILFTRYASASQPVKNILYKFLIVSAVFSAILNFALTYEFVLDYGNLYKQIPEDIRSNMLSFGRLFEFWNIM
;
A
#
# COMPACT_ATOMS: atom_id res chain seq x y z
N MET A 1 25.50 -35.66 -4.18
CA MET A 1 25.25 -34.58 -3.20
C MET A 1 26.53 -34.01 -2.62
N PHE A 2 27.28 -34.72 -1.82
CA PHE A 2 28.54 -34.20 -1.18
C PHE A 2 29.53 -33.56 -2.14
N LEU A 3 29.81 -34.20 -3.28
CA LEU A 3 30.65 -33.63 -4.34
C LEU A 3 30.06 -32.31 -4.89
N THR A 4 28.77 -32.25 -5.11
CA THR A 4 28.08 -31.04 -5.63
C THR A 4 28.21 -29.86 -4.64
N VAL A 5 28.05 -30.09 -3.35
CA VAL A 5 28.22 -29.07 -2.30
C VAL A 5 29.62 -28.55 -2.24
N ILE A 6 30.62 -29.45 -2.33
CA ILE A 6 32.04 -29.05 -2.40
C ILE A 6 32.32 -28.20 -3.64
N LEU A 7 31.81 -28.62 -4.81
CA LEU A 7 31.97 -27.87 -6.05
C LEU A 7 31.35 -26.46 -5.94
N PHE A 8 30.19 -26.33 -5.31
CA PHE A 8 29.58 -25.03 -5.03
C PHE A 8 30.47 -24.17 -4.15
N ALA A 9 30.87 -24.67 -2.99
CA ALA A 9 31.68 -23.92 -2.03
C ALA A 9 33.01 -23.46 -2.67
N VAL A 10 33.72 -24.33 -3.33
CA VAL A 10 35.01 -24.02 -3.95
C VAL A 10 34.83 -23.05 -5.13
N SER A 11 33.78 -23.20 -5.95
CA SER A 11 33.55 -22.30 -7.08
C SER A 11 33.18 -20.88 -6.61
N ILE A 12 32.38 -20.75 -5.56
CA ILE A 12 32.01 -19.45 -4.96
C ILE A 12 33.22 -18.78 -4.32
N ILE A 13 34.06 -19.53 -3.56
CA ILE A 13 35.30 -19.01 -2.99
C ILE A 13 36.22 -18.52 -4.08
N ALA A 14 36.39 -19.28 -5.17
CA ALA A 14 37.21 -18.89 -6.32
C ALA A 14 36.67 -17.62 -6.99
N SER A 15 35.36 -17.46 -7.14
CA SER A 15 34.73 -16.25 -7.69
C SER A 15 35.00 -15.03 -6.84
N ILE A 16 34.80 -15.12 -5.52
CA ILE A 16 35.09 -14.05 -4.58
C ILE A 16 36.58 -13.68 -4.61
N THR A 17 37.44 -14.66 -4.62
CA THR A 17 38.91 -14.47 -4.71
C THR A 17 39.28 -13.75 -6.01
N SER A 18 38.69 -14.15 -7.14
CA SER A 18 38.86 -13.47 -8.42
C SER A 18 38.44 -11.98 -8.33
N ALA A 19 37.29 -11.70 -7.77
CA ALA A 19 36.80 -10.34 -7.62
C ALA A 19 37.72 -9.48 -6.73
N ILE A 20 38.25 -10.05 -5.63
CA ILE A 20 39.24 -9.38 -4.75
C ILE A 20 40.53 -9.08 -5.49
N LEU A 21 41.08 -10.06 -6.20
CA LEU A 21 42.33 -9.91 -6.96
C LEU A 21 42.19 -8.89 -8.09
N GLN A 22 41.06 -8.91 -8.79
CA GLN A 22 40.74 -7.91 -9.81
C GLN A 22 40.59 -6.51 -9.22
N ASN A 23 40.04 -6.37 -8.03
CA ASN A 23 39.85 -5.07 -7.40
C ASN A 23 41.13 -4.39 -6.93
N LYS A 24 42.20 -5.16 -6.67
CA LYS A 24 43.51 -4.64 -6.23
C LYS A 24 44.41 -4.07 -7.37
N SER A 25 43.99 -4.15 -8.62
CA SER A 25 44.79 -3.71 -9.78
C SER A 25 43.95 -2.90 -10.76
N ASP A 26 44.53 -1.83 -11.32
CA ASP A 26 43.87 -1.00 -12.36
C ASP A 26 43.82 -1.68 -13.74
N LYS A 27 44.63 -2.72 -13.95
CA LYS A 27 44.65 -3.55 -15.18
C LYS A 27 44.13 -4.95 -14.87
N PRO A 28 43.69 -5.72 -15.88
CA PRO A 28 43.31 -7.11 -15.67
C PRO A 28 44.42 -7.91 -15.00
N ASN A 29 44.12 -8.45 -13.82
CA ASN A 29 45.09 -9.24 -13.05
C ASN A 29 45.06 -10.68 -13.54
N LYS A 30 46.21 -11.22 -14.01
CA LYS A 30 46.31 -12.60 -14.52
C LYS A 30 45.88 -13.64 -13.48
N ALA A 31 46.22 -13.48 -12.19
CA ALA A 31 45.80 -14.38 -11.14
C ALA A 31 44.27 -14.33 -10.96
N GLY A 32 43.66 -13.14 -11.00
CA GLY A 32 42.20 -12.99 -10.97
C GLY A 32 41.51 -13.60 -12.19
N LEU A 33 42.12 -13.58 -13.37
CA LEU A 33 41.65 -14.25 -14.58
C LEU A 33 41.65 -15.77 -14.43
N TYR A 34 42.76 -16.35 -13.93
CA TYR A 34 42.88 -17.79 -13.70
C TYR A 34 41.87 -18.29 -12.64
N THR A 35 41.67 -17.53 -11.56
CA THR A 35 40.69 -17.90 -10.54
C THR A 35 39.24 -17.78 -11.04
N ALA A 36 38.94 -16.83 -11.93
CA ALA A 36 37.62 -16.73 -12.59
C ALA A 36 37.40 -17.94 -13.53
N ALA A 37 38.37 -18.30 -14.35
CA ALA A 37 38.31 -19.46 -15.23
C ALA A 37 38.15 -20.78 -14.45
N PHE A 38 38.85 -20.91 -13.32
CA PHE A 38 38.72 -22.05 -12.42
C PHE A 38 37.34 -22.13 -11.78
N SER A 39 36.82 -21.01 -11.29
CA SER A 39 35.44 -20.95 -10.80
C SER A 39 34.41 -21.35 -11.86
N GLY A 40 34.56 -20.84 -13.09
CA GLY A 40 33.69 -21.19 -14.21
C GLY A 40 33.71 -22.70 -14.51
N LEU A 41 34.93 -23.29 -14.56
CA LEU A 41 35.09 -24.73 -14.79
C LEU A 41 34.42 -25.56 -13.69
N LEU A 42 34.63 -25.21 -12.42
CA LEU A 42 33.99 -25.91 -11.29
C LEU A 42 32.47 -25.80 -11.32
N SER A 43 31.96 -24.62 -11.65
CA SER A 43 30.51 -24.38 -11.74
C SER A 43 29.86 -25.19 -12.88
N VAL A 44 30.52 -25.25 -14.05
CA VAL A 44 30.08 -26.08 -15.17
C VAL A 44 30.14 -27.57 -14.80
N THR A 45 31.22 -28.01 -14.15
CA THR A 45 31.33 -29.40 -13.67
C THR A 45 30.21 -29.73 -12.70
N ALA A 46 29.87 -28.80 -11.79
CA ALA A 46 28.79 -28.99 -10.86
C ALA A 46 27.42 -29.18 -11.56
N VAL A 47 27.12 -28.44 -12.65
CA VAL A 47 25.92 -28.61 -13.44
C VAL A 47 25.82 -30.01 -14.08
N PHE A 48 26.93 -30.55 -14.57
CA PHE A 48 26.96 -31.87 -15.20
C PHE A 48 26.92 -33.03 -14.20
N VAL A 49 27.53 -32.88 -13.04
CA VAL A 49 27.56 -33.90 -11.98
C VAL A 49 26.30 -33.94 -11.14
N SER A 50 25.59 -32.81 -11.05
CA SER A 50 24.35 -32.72 -10.24
C SER A 50 23.20 -33.47 -10.87
N GLN A 51 22.40 -34.12 -10.04
CA GLN A 51 21.21 -34.86 -10.44
C GLN A 51 19.95 -34.22 -9.81
N ASN A 52 18.79 -34.50 -10.39
CA ASN A 52 17.50 -34.02 -9.90
C ASN A 52 17.49 -32.50 -9.64
N ASP A 53 16.93 -32.07 -8.54
CA ASP A 53 16.77 -30.67 -8.11
C ASP A 53 18.09 -29.93 -7.96
N TRP A 54 19.18 -30.66 -7.63
CA TRP A 54 20.52 -30.10 -7.52
C TRP A 54 21.07 -29.50 -8.81
N ARG A 55 20.57 -29.94 -9.98
CA ARG A 55 20.95 -29.37 -11.28
C ARG A 55 20.49 -27.91 -11.41
N TYR A 56 19.30 -27.57 -10.94
CA TYR A 56 18.81 -26.18 -10.95
C TYR A 56 19.63 -25.31 -10.00
N ALA A 57 19.94 -25.82 -8.81
CA ALA A 57 20.83 -25.15 -7.87
C ALA A 57 22.22 -24.89 -8.50
N ALA A 58 22.81 -25.87 -9.14
CA ALA A 58 24.10 -25.75 -9.82
C ALA A 58 24.09 -24.70 -10.93
N PHE A 59 23.01 -24.63 -11.71
CA PHE A 59 22.84 -23.63 -12.77
C PHE A 59 22.72 -22.21 -12.18
N ALA A 60 21.96 -22.02 -11.11
CA ALA A 60 21.86 -20.72 -10.42
C ALA A 60 23.20 -20.28 -9.83
N VAL A 61 23.98 -21.18 -9.22
CA VAL A 61 25.35 -20.91 -8.72
C VAL A 61 26.28 -20.56 -9.87
N PHE A 62 26.17 -21.22 -11.02
CA PHE A 62 26.95 -20.86 -12.22
C PHE A 62 26.65 -19.42 -12.67
N ILE A 63 25.36 -19.04 -12.77
CA ILE A 63 24.99 -17.65 -13.13
C ILE A 63 25.51 -16.67 -12.07
N ALA A 64 25.37 -16.96 -10.77
CA ALA A 64 25.85 -16.11 -9.70
C ALA A 64 27.37 -15.87 -9.79
N ASN A 65 28.14 -16.94 -10.02
CA ASN A 65 29.60 -16.85 -10.19
C ASN A 65 29.98 -16.02 -11.43
N ALA A 66 29.25 -16.17 -12.54
CA ALA A 66 29.45 -15.34 -13.74
C ALA A 66 29.17 -13.85 -13.46
N LEU A 67 28.10 -13.54 -12.73
CA LEU A 67 27.75 -12.17 -12.34
C LEU A 67 28.76 -11.52 -11.38
N ILE A 68 29.46 -12.33 -10.58
CA ILE A 68 30.56 -11.85 -9.71
C ILE A 68 31.80 -11.54 -10.53
N CYS A 69 32.19 -12.41 -11.48
CA CYS A 69 33.47 -12.34 -12.18
C CYS A 69 33.45 -11.47 -13.44
N LEU A 70 32.43 -11.60 -14.30
CA LEU A 70 32.39 -10.97 -15.63
C LEU A 70 32.39 -9.44 -15.63
N PRO A 71 31.71 -8.73 -14.73
CA PRO A 71 31.71 -7.27 -14.73
C PRO A 71 33.10 -6.68 -14.56
N ASP A 72 33.95 -7.24 -13.66
CA ASP A 72 35.29 -6.75 -13.42
C ASP A 72 36.19 -7.03 -14.61
N LEU A 73 36.06 -8.18 -15.25
CA LEU A 73 36.81 -8.53 -16.45
C LEU A 73 36.46 -7.64 -17.64
N TYR A 74 35.17 -7.43 -17.89
CA TYR A 74 34.65 -6.58 -18.99
C TYR A 74 35.04 -5.11 -18.80
N LEU A 75 34.92 -4.58 -17.59
CA LEU A 75 35.17 -3.17 -17.30
C LEU A 75 36.66 -2.81 -17.39
N LYS A 76 37.55 -3.71 -17.00
CA LYS A 76 38.99 -3.49 -17.06
C LYS A 76 39.60 -3.76 -18.42
N SER A 77 38.90 -4.50 -19.29
CA SER A 77 39.35 -4.69 -20.68
C SER A 77 39.18 -3.43 -21.54
N LYS A 78 38.29 -2.51 -21.16
CA LYS A 78 38.11 -1.20 -21.81
C LYS A 78 38.80 -0.12 -20.99
N THR A 79 39.86 0.48 -21.48
CA THR A 79 40.52 1.69 -20.95
C THR A 79 39.51 2.81 -20.85
N VAL A 80 39.08 3.19 -19.63
CA VAL A 80 37.91 4.01 -19.37
C VAL A 80 38.31 5.42 -18.96
N SER A 81 37.83 6.43 -19.69
CA SER A 81 37.85 7.86 -19.28
C SER A 81 37.04 8.06 -17.99
N SER A 82 37.42 9.02 -17.15
CA SER A 82 36.94 9.23 -15.77
C SER A 82 35.39 9.25 -15.56
N GLY A 83 34.60 9.65 -16.57
CA GLY A 83 33.15 9.63 -16.47
C GLY A 83 32.48 8.25 -16.65
N LYS A 84 33.19 7.26 -17.16
CA LYS A 84 32.73 5.87 -17.31
C LYS A 84 33.05 5.01 -16.06
N ALA A 85 33.94 5.45 -15.18
CA ALA A 85 34.31 4.71 -13.97
C ALA A 85 33.15 4.62 -12.96
N GLU A 86 32.37 5.69 -12.80
CA GLU A 86 31.24 5.73 -11.85
C GLU A 86 30.02 4.89 -12.31
N THR A 87 29.73 4.89 -13.63
CA THR A 87 28.70 4.01 -14.20
C THR A 87 29.09 2.55 -14.11
N SER A 88 30.37 2.26 -14.23
CA SER A 88 30.99 0.96 -14.02
C SER A 88 30.80 0.43 -12.60
N GLN A 89 30.96 1.28 -11.59
CA GLN A 89 30.75 0.90 -10.19
C GLN A 89 29.28 0.58 -9.87
N LEU A 90 28.32 1.30 -10.46
CA LEU A 90 26.89 1.02 -10.32
C LEU A 90 26.54 -0.35 -10.91
N SER A 91 26.93 -0.60 -12.17
CA SER A 91 26.69 -1.87 -12.87
C SER A 91 27.26 -3.05 -12.09
N ARG A 92 28.51 -2.94 -11.61
CA ARG A 92 29.14 -3.96 -10.75
C ARG A 92 28.32 -4.25 -9.50
N SER A 93 27.83 -3.20 -8.83
CA SER A 93 27.03 -3.39 -7.62
C SER A 93 25.70 -4.09 -7.88
N LEU A 94 25.06 -3.82 -9.02
CA LEU A 94 23.83 -4.51 -9.43
C LEU A 94 24.09 -5.98 -9.76
N CYS A 95 25.18 -6.30 -10.46
CA CYS A 95 25.58 -7.68 -10.73
C CYS A 95 25.88 -8.48 -9.45
N ILE A 96 26.61 -7.88 -8.51
CA ILE A 96 26.88 -8.51 -7.20
C ILE A 96 25.58 -8.73 -6.42
N ALA A 97 24.67 -7.76 -6.43
CA ALA A 97 23.38 -7.91 -5.77
C ALA A 97 22.55 -9.06 -6.39
N ALA A 98 22.51 -9.14 -7.73
CA ALA A 98 21.84 -10.24 -8.42
C ALA A 98 22.45 -11.60 -8.06
N ALA A 99 23.78 -11.68 -8.02
CA ALA A 99 24.49 -12.91 -7.62
C ALA A 99 24.15 -13.31 -6.16
N LEU A 100 24.19 -12.36 -5.23
CA LEU A 100 23.86 -12.63 -3.83
C LEU A 100 22.40 -13.07 -3.65
N ILE A 101 21.47 -12.50 -4.41
CA ILE A 101 20.05 -12.89 -4.38
C ILE A 101 19.87 -14.30 -4.93
N LEU A 102 20.57 -14.66 -6.01
CA LEU A 102 20.56 -16.03 -6.53
C LEU A 102 21.13 -17.05 -5.53
N LEU A 103 22.20 -16.70 -4.83
CA LEU A 103 22.76 -17.55 -3.79
C LEU A 103 21.83 -17.66 -2.58
N LEU A 104 21.19 -16.58 -2.18
CA LEU A 104 20.18 -16.59 -1.14
C LEU A 104 19.00 -17.51 -1.51
N GLU A 105 18.51 -17.41 -2.76
CA GLU A 105 17.45 -18.26 -3.29
C GLU A 105 17.81 -19.75 -3.21
N VAL A 106 19.02 -20.11 -3.62
CA VAL A 106 19.46 -21.51 -3.62
C VAL A 106 19.68 -22.05 -2.22
N PHE A 107 20.45 -21.33 -1.37
CA PHE A 107 20.93 -21.89 -0.11
C PHE A 107 20.06 -21.55 1.09
N VAL A 108 19.48 -20.35 1.13
CA VAL A 108 18.69 -19.92 2.28
C VAL A 108 17.22 -20.28 2.09
N CYS A 109 16.63 -19.93 0.95
CA CYS A 109 15.21 -20.20 0.70
C CYS A 109 14.90 -21.69 0.46
N ASN A 110 15.90 -22.51 0.21
CA ASN A 110 15.77 -23.96 0.03
C ASN A 110 16.57 -24.76 1.08
N PHE A 111 16.85 -24.17 2.23
CA PHE A 111 17.65 -24.84 3.25
C PHE A 111 17.02 -26.16 3.73
N GLY A 112 15.70 -26.23 3.87
CA GLY A 112 14.97 -27.44 4.26
C GLY A 112 15.18 -28.61 3.30
N THR A 113 15.23 -28.36 1.98
CA THR A 113 15.56 -29.37 0.96
C THR A 113 16.95 -29.97 1.20
N PHE A 114 17.93 -29.12 1.53
CA PHE A 114 19.30 -29.57 1.76
C PHE A 114 19.46 -30.28 3.09
N ARG A 115 18.79 -29.79 4.16
CA ARG A 115 18.84 -30.40 5.50
C ARG A 115 18.43 -31.87 5.47
N LEU A 116 17.37 -32.24 4.78
CA LEU A 116 16.88 -33.61 4.68
C LEU A 116 17.65 -34.48 3.67
N SER A 117 18.59 -33.88 2.92
CA SER A 117 19.39 -34.60 1.93
C SER A 117 20.71 -35.16 2.47
N TYR A 118 21.03 -34.92 3.75
CA TYR A 118 22.24 -35.45 4.37
C TYR A 118 22.05 -36.93 4.79
N PRO A 119 23.13 -37.75 4.75
CA PRO A 119 23.06 -39.15 5.10
C PRO A 119 22.60 -39.45 6.54
N SER A 120 22.74 -38.47 7.43
CA SER A 120 22.30 -38.55 8.84
C SER A 120 20.90 -38.04 9.10
N ALA A 121 20.18 -37.60 8.03
CA ALA A 121 18.80 -37.15 8.19
C ALA A 121 17.89 -38.31 8.58
N PRO A 122 16.88 -38.08 9.41
CA PRO A 122 15.92 -39.14 9.79
C PRO A 122 15.17 -39.63 8.52
N SER A 123 14.86 -40.95 8.54
CA SER A 123 14.21 -41.60 7.38
C SER A 123 12.77 -41.18 7.22
N GLU A 124 12.29 -41.06 5.95
CA GLU A 124 10.90 -40.87 5.62
C GLU A 124 10.04 -42.01 6.17
N GLN A 125 8.93 -41.67 6.85
CA GLN A 125 7.98 -42.63 7.37
C GLN A 125 6.56 -42.15 7.15
N GLN A 126 5.71 -43.05 6.61
CA GLN A 126 4.28 -42.82 6.51
C GLN A 126 3.60 -43.13 7.85
N LEU A 127 2.83 -42.16 8.34
CA LEU A 127 1.91 -42.37 9.47
C LEU A 127 0.59 -42.90 8.92
N SER A 128 0.36 -44.21 9.05
CA SER A 128 -0.91 -44.81 8.57
C SER A 128 -2.09 -44.26 9.38
N ILE A 129 -3.01 -43.59 8.70
CA ILE A 129 -4.19 -42.94 9.30
C ILE A 129 -5.04 -44.00 10.04
N SER A 130 -5.14 -45.20 9.50
CA SER A 130 -5.86 -46.34 10.14
C SER A 130 -5.24 -46.82 11.47
N LYS A 131 -4.02 -46.38 11.80
CA LYS A 131 -3.40 -46.67 13.12
C LYS A 131 -3.59 -45.53 14.11
N ALA A 132 -4.21 -44.44 13.71
CA ALA A 132 -4.50 -43.33 14.61
C ALA A 132 -5.58 -43.70 15.63
N ARG A 133 -5.64 -42.92 16.70
CA ARG A 133 -6.74 -42.95 17.66
C ARG A 133 -7.53 -41.67 17.60
N VAL A 134 -8.83 -41.78 17.72
CA VAL A 134 -9.77 -40.67 17.85
C VAL A 134 -10.47 -40.78 19.19
N ASN A 135 -10.32 -39.79 20.07
CA ASN A 135 -10.84 -39.84 21.45
C ASN A 135 -10.46 -41.11 22.19
N GLY A 136 -9.23 -41.61 21.96
CA GLY A 136 -8.72 -42.85 22.57
C GLY A 136 -9.16 -44.15 21.91
N ALA A 137 -10.10 -44.14 20.98
CA ALA A 137 -10.56 -45.31 20.22
C ALA A 137 -9.77 -45.49 18.91
N PRO A 138 -9.51 -46.71 18.43
CA PRO A 138 -8.86 -46.95 17.16
C PRO A 138 -9.67 -46.38 15.99
N PHE A 139 -8.98 -45.80 15.03
CA PHE A 139 -9.57 -45.31 13.78
C PHE A 139 -9.26 -46.30 12.66
N TYR A 140 -10.26 -46.69 11.88
CA TYR A 140 -10.13 -47.80 10.92
C TYR A 140 -10.19 -47.39 9.43
N SER A 141 -10.10 -46.07 9.14
CA SER A 141 -10.07 -45.58 7.76
C SER A 141 -8.67 -45.15 7.37
N ASP A 142 -8.29 -45.32 6.12
CA ASP A 142 -7.02 -44.85 5.56
C ASP A 142 -7.09 -43.38 5.11
N THR A 143 -8.29 -42.79 5.10
CA THR A 143 -8.52 -41.38 4.79
C THR A 143 -9.48 -40.76 5.80
N VAL A 144 -9.39 -39.45 6.00
CA VAL A 144 -10.33 -38.66 6.79
C VAL A 144 -11.05 -37.69 5.90
N THR A 145 -12.37 -37.75 5.87
CA THR A 145 -13.21 -36.73 5.20
C THR A 145 -14.10 -36.10 6.24
N LEU A 146 -14.02 -34.78 6.36
CA LEU A 146 -14.83 -33.95 7.24
C LEU A 146 -15.76 -33.06 6.42
N ASN A 147 -17.04 -33.03 6.81
CA ASN A 147 -18.01 -32.12 6.22
C ASN A 147 -17.99 -30.78 6.94
N ALA A 148 -18.72 -29.81 6.39
CA ALA A 148 -18.79 -28.44 6.87
C ALA A 148 -18.92 -28.33 8.40
N GLY A 149 -17.97 -27.66 9.04
CA GLY A 149 -17.93 -27.41 10.48
C GLY A 149 -17.51 -28.59 11.36
N GLU A 150 -17.29 -29.80 10.80
CA GLU A 150 -16.79 -30.94 11.55
C GLU A 150 -15.31 -30.77 11.90
N SER A 151 -14.90 -31.42 13.00
CA SER A 151 -13.51 -31.47 13.45
C SER A 151 -13.15 -32.82 14.01
N ILE A 152 -11.88 -33.21 13.86
CA ILE A 152 -11.33 -34.47 14.38
C ILE A 152 -9.93 -34.28 14.91
N SER A 153 -9.54 -34.99 15.98
CA SER A 153 -8.16 -35.11 16.43
C SER A 153 -7.67 -36.53 16.21
N LEU A 154 -6.59 -36.69 15.43
CA LEU A 154 -5.92 -37.95 15.16
C LEU A 154 -4.67 -38.05 16.03
N SER A 155 -4.63 -39.00 16.96
CA SER A 155 -3.49 -39.22 17.82
C SER A 155 -2.69 -40.46 17.40
N PHE A 156 -1.38 -40.31 17.28
CA PHE A 156 -0.40 -41.35 16.96
C PHE A 156 0.50 -41.55 18.16
N ASP A 157 0.30 -42.67 18.88
CA ASP A 157 1.13 -43.07 19.99
C ASP A 157 2.33 -43.89 19.48
N SER A 158 3.48 -43.77 20.12
CA SER A 158 4.68 -44.59 19.83
C SER A 158 5.30 -44.28 18.46
N VAL A 159 5.38 -42.97 18.06
CA VAL A 159 6.10 -42.52 16.88
C VAL A 159 7.59 -42.88 16.98
N ASN A 160 8.21 -42.63 18.16
CA ASN A 160 9.58 -43.02 18.52
C ASN A 160 10.65 -42.72 17.45
N SER A 161 10.56 -41.56 16.84
CA SER A 161 11.44 -41.10 15.77
C SER A 161 11.78 -39.64 15.95
N GLU A 162 12.95 -39.20 15.46
CA GLU A 162 13.23 -37.80 15.26
C GLU A 162 12.34 -37.27 14.12
N VAL A 163 11.72 -36.11 14.28
CA VAL A 163 10.81 -35.50 13.33
C VAL A 163 11.30 -34.12 12.93
N ASP A 164 11.84 -34.02 11.73
CA ASP A 164 12.33 -32.78 11.13
C ASP A 164 11.27 -32.10 10.26
N THR A 165 10.39 -32.89 9.64
CA THR A 165 9.30 -32.37 8.78
C THR A 165 8.03 -33.18 8.95
N ILE A 166 6.90 -32.54 8.76
CA ILE A 166 5.60 -33.17 8.64
C ILE A 166 5.01 -32.79 7.27
N TYR A 167 4.46 -33.75 6.57
CA TYR A 167 3.71 -33.56 5.34
C TYR A 167 2.29 -34.12 5.52
N ALA A 168 1.30 -33.30 5.23
CA ALA A 168 -0.11 -33.69 5.25
C ALA A 168 -0.71 -33.47 3.86
N ASP A 169 -1.13 -34.53 3.21
CA ASP A 169 -1.81 -34.45 1.93
C ASP A 169 -3.28 -34.13 2.14
N VAL A 170 -3.54 -32.83 2.17
CA VAL A 170 -4.86 -32.24 2.41
C VAL A 170 -5.43 -31.69 1.14
N ASP A 171 -6.70 -32.00 0.91
CA ASP A 171 -7.53 -31.35 -0.09
C ASP A 171 -8.72 -30.68 0.60
N ILE A 172 -9.07 -29.48 0.18
CA ILE A 172 -10.12 -28.65 0.77
C ILE A 172 -11.08 -28.17 -0.32
N ASN A 173 -12.36 -28.17 -0.02
CA ASN A 173 -13.40 -27.64 -0.87
C ASN A 173 -14.26 -26.65 -0.06
N GLY A 174 -14.61 -25.51 -0.65
CA GLY A 174 -15.37 -24.44 0.01
C GLY A 174 -14.52 -23.40 0.75
N ASP A 175 -13.19 -23.52 0.74
CA ASP A 175 -12.23 -22.50 1.18
C ASP A 175 -10.92 -22.64 0.39
N THR A 176 -10.05 -21.60 0.45
CA THR A 176 -8.77 -21.59 -0.27
C THR A 176 -7.58 -21.96 0.61
N SER A 177 -7.75 -22.00 1.92
CA SER A 177 -6.68 -22.31 2.88
C SER A 177 -7.25 -22.77 4.22
N GLY A 178 -6.41 -23.40 5.02
CA GLY A 178 -6.75 -23.81 6.38
C GLY A 178 -5.52 -24.14 7.21
N THR A 179 -5.76 -24.50 8.47
CA THR A 179 -4.71 -24.83 9.42
C THR A 179 -4.96 -26.19 10.05
N ILE A 180 -3.91 -27.00 10.17
CA ILE A 180 -3.88 -28.22 10.96
C ILE A 180 -3.01 -27.93 12.18
N ASP A 181 -3.60 -28.01 13.36
CA ASP A 181 -2.82 -27.89 14.60
C ASP A 181 -2.12 -29.21 14.90
N VAL A 182 -0.84 -29.13 15.26
CA VAL A 182 0.00 -30.28 15.60
C VAL A 182 0.45 -30.17 17.05
N ALA A 183 0.01 -31.11 17.87
CA ALA A 183 0.51 -31.28 19.21
C ALA A 183 1.48 -32.47 19.28
N TYR A 184 2.50 -32.35 20.09
CA TYR A 184 3.58 -33.33 20.17
C TYR A 184 4.08 -33.55 21.60
N SER A 185 4.69 -34.72 21.82
CA SER A 185 5.45 -35.05 23.02
C SER A 185 6.85 -35.48 22.59
N ASP A 186 7.88 -34.76 23.06
CA ASP A 186 9.29 -35.01 22.80
C ASP A 186 10.08 -35.21 24.09
N GLU A 187 11.43 -35.34 24.01
CA GLU A 187 12.27 -35.54 25.17
C GLU A 187 12.22 -34.39 26.20
N THR A 188 11.89 -33.17 25.78
CA THR A 188 11.73 -32.02 26.67
C THR A 188 10.35 -31.91 27.29
N ASN A 189 9.37 -32.62 26.75
CA ASN A 189 7.97 -32.61 27.19
C ASN A 189 7.37 -34.04 27.17
N ALA A 190 8.05 -34.98 27.78
CA ALA A 190 7.65 -36.39 27.77
C ALA A 190 6.36 -36.71 28.57
N ALA A 191 5.93 -35.81 29.46
CA ALA A 191 4.76 -36.03 30.32
C ALA A 191 3.42 -35.59 29.76
N GLY A 192 3.39 -34.99 28.56
CA GLY A 192 2.15 -34.51 27.94
C GLY A 192 2.31 -33.91 26.54
N LEU A 193 1.20 -33.59 25.90
CA LEU A 193 1.19 -32.99 24.59
C LEU A 193 1.33 -31.47 24.68
N ARG A 194 2.19 -30.91 23.84
CA ARG A 194 2.37 -29.48 23.62
C ARG A 194 1.83 -29.09 22.25
N ARG A 195 0.96 -28.09 22.20
CA ARG A 195 0.36 -27.58 20.96
C ARG A 195 1.10 -26.30 20.49
N ASP A 196 2.19 -26.48 19.78
CA ASP A 196 3.01 -25.33 19.34
C ASP A 196 3.29 -25.32 17.84
N ALA A 197 2.98 -26.39 17.11
CA ALA A 197 3.18 -26.45 15.68
C ALA A 197 1.84 -26.43 14.94
N HIS A 198 1.79 -25.73 13.81
CA HIS A 198 0.64 -25.71 12.94
C HIS A 198 1.08 -25.67 11.49
N LEU A 199 0.37 -26.40 10.65
CA LEU A 199 0.59 -26.47 9.22
C LEU A 199 -0.51 -25.65 8.54
N ASN A 200 -0.10 -24.56 7.89
CA ASN A 200 -0.99 -23.71 7.09
C ASN A 200 -0.96 -24.20 5.64
N TYR A 201 -1.98 -24.92 5.22
CA TYR A 201 -2.11 -25.41 3.87
C TYR A 201 -2.92 -24.45 2.99
N ILE A 202 -2.58 -24.41 1.71
CA ILE A 202 -3.21 -23.58 0.69
C ILE A 202 -3.64 -24.50 -0.45
N GLN A 203 -4.87 -24.37 -0.90
CA GLN A 203 -5.40 -25.15 -2.02
C GLN A 203 -4.50 -24.97 -3.26
N ASN A 204 -4.21 -26.08 -3.96
CA ASN A 204 -3.34 -26.13 -5.14
C ASN A 204 -1.88 -25.71 -4.91
N ASN A 205 -1.40 -25.64 -3.68
CA ASN A 205 0.00 -25.35 -3.35
C ASN A 205 0.65 -26.52 -2.61
N GLU A 206 1.42 -27.35 -3.33
CA GLU A 206 2.07 -28.54 -2.76
C GLU A 206 3.05 -28.23 -1.63
N LEU A 207 3.77 -27.09 -1.70
CA LEU A 207 4.70 -26.72 -0.65
C LEU A 207 4.03 -26.30 0.66
N SER A 208 2.79 -25.86 0.61
CA SER A 208 2.03 -25.51 1.81
C SER A 208 1.64 -26.73 2.65
N LYS A 209 1.73 -27.95 2.08
CA LYS A 209 1.50 -29.22 2.77
C LYS A 209 2.66 -29.66 3.64
N TYR A 210 3.80 -28.94 3.62
CA TYR A 210 4.98 -29.21 4.42
C TYR A 210 5.12 -28.20 5.57
N ILE A 211 5.57 -28.69 6.73
CA ILE A 211 6.07 -27.87 7.82
C ILE A 211 7.39 -28.44 8.33
N THR A 212 8.35 -27.58 8.60
CA THR A 212 9.57 -27.95 9.33
C THR A 212 9.33 -27.91 10.84
N CYS A 213 9.81 -28.92 11.52
CA CYS A 213 9.70 -29.07 12.96
C CYS A 213 11.07 -28.89 13.62
N SER A 214 11.07 -28.38 14.84
CA SER A 214 12.27 -28.23 15.67
C SER A 214 12.03 -28.88 17.02
N PHE A 215 11.63 -30.18 17.01
CA PHE A 215 11.39 -30.96 18.20
C PHE A 215 12.74 -31.42 18.80
N SER A 216 12.76 -31.70 20.10
CA SER A 216 13.97 -32.08 20.80
C SER A 216 14.09 -33.60 20.93
N GLY A 217 15.05 -34.20 20.23
CA GLY A 217 15.27 -35.63 20.22
C GLY A 217 14.13 -36.44 19.63
N THR A 218 13.80 -37.57 20.23
CA THR A 218 12.76 -38.45 19.72
C THR A 218 11.35 -37.96 20.12
N VAL A 219 10.45 -37.96 19.16
CA VAL A 219 9.03 -37.67 19.36
C VAL A 219 8.31 -38.98 19.68
N SER A 220 7.66 -39.04 20.85
CA SER A 220 6.92 -40.21 21.31
C SER A 220 5.46 -40.20 20.82
N GLN A 221 4.84 -39.04 20.75
CA GLN A 221 3.43 -38.87 20.37
C GLN A 221 3.22 -37.66 19.48
N LEU A 222 2.36 -37.79 18.46
CA LEU A 222 1.85 -36.71 17.63
C LEU A 222 0.33 -36.70 17.61
N GLU A 223 -0.28 -35.53 17.69
CA GLU A 223 -1.73 -35.36 17.55
C GLU A 223 -2.00 -34.26 16.51
N PHE A 224 -2.83 -34.58 15.50
CA PHE A 224 -3.25 -33.68 14.46
C PHE A 224 -4.70 -33.30 14.66
N SER A 225 -4.98 -32.02 14.89
CA SER A 225 -6.33 -31.49 14.97
C SER A 225 -6.73 -30.83 13.65
N LEU A 226 -7.70 -31.43 12.98
CA LEU A 226 -8.24 -30.97 11.72
C LEU A 226 -9.63 -30.39 11.91
N ARG A 227 -9.94 -29.33 11.19
CA ARG A 227 -11.26 -28.72 11.16
C ARG A 227 -11.65 -28.40 9.71
N ALA A 228 -12.81 -28.86 9.30
CA ALA A 228 -13.38 -28.48 7.99
C ALA A 228 -13.85 -27.02 7.99
N PRO A 229 -13.89 -26.36 6.84
CA PRO A 229 -14.48 -25.02 6.70
C PRO A 229 -15.96 -25.02 7.09
N SER A 230 -16.50 -23.81 7.28
CA SER A 230 -17.93 -23.64 7.61
C SER A 230 -18.87 -24.06 6.48
N GLU A 231 -18.38 -23.99 5.22
CA GLU A 231 -19.05 -24.46 4.02
C GLU A 231 -18.06 -25.31 3.22
N GLY A 232 -18.43 -26.54 2.85
CA GLY A 232 -17.57 -27.44 2.06
C GLY A 232 -17.05 -28.65 2.82
N SER A 233 -15.87 -29.15 2.47
CA SER A 233 -15.28 -30.36 3.04
C SER A 233 -13.76 -30.29 3.09
N LEU A 234 -13.17 -31.10 4.00
CA LEU A 234 -11.72 -31.31 4.09
C LEU A 234 -11.46 -32.80 3.98
N THR A 235 -10.52 -33.20 3.12
CA THR A 235 -10.05 -34.59 2.98
C THR A 235 -8.57 -34.66 3.25
N LEU A 236 -8.16 -35.49 4.22
CA LEU A 236 -6.78 -35.86 4.49
C LEU A 236 -6.53 -37.25 3.92
N SER A 237 -5.67 -37.36 2.91
CA SER A 237 -5.37 -38.61 2.19
C SER A 237 -4.16 -39.34 2.73
N SER A 238 -3.13 -38.63 3.21
CA SER A 238 -1.92 -39.24 3.77
C SER A 238 -1.17 -38.30 4.69
N LEU A 239 -0.43 -38.89 5.65
CA LEU A 239 0.48 -38.18 6.56
C LEU A 239 1.87 -38.83 6.48
N TYR A 240 2.90 -38.00 6.41
CA TYR A 240 4.30 -38.43 6.43
C TYR A 240 5.09 -37.61 7.43
N ILE A 241 6.06 -38.21 8.11
CA ILE A 241 7.15 -37.54 8.81
C ILE A 241 8.43 -37.71 7.99
N ASN A 242 9.27 -36.70 8.03
CA ASN A 242 10.57 -36.65 7.35
C ASN A 242 10.51 -36.85 5.83
N LYS A 243 9.37 -36.53 5.21
CA LYS A 243 9.24 -36.54 3.76
C LYS A 243 10.11 -35.46 3.16
N HIS A 244 10.88 -35.83 2.10
CA HIS A 244 11.79 -34.91 1.42
C HIS A 244 11.04 -33.70 0.85
N ILE A 245 11.53 -32.50 1.19
CA ILE A 245 10.99 -31.24 0.64
C ILE A 245 11.59 -31.03 -0.74
N PRO A 246 10.79 -30.84 -1.80
CA PRO A 246 11.29 -30.60 -3.15
C PRO A 246 11.98 -29.26 -3.25
N PHE A 247 13.04 -29.17 -4.09
CA PHE A 247 13.71 -27.91 -4.38
C PHE A 247 12.81 -26.98 -5.18
N LEU A 248 12.54 -25.76 -4.66
CA LEU A 248 11.74 -24.75 -5.34
C LEU A 248 12.57 -23.51 -5.67
N PHE A 249 12.86 -23.28 -6.95
CA PHE A 249 13.43 -22.04 -7.43
C PHE A 249 12.34 -21.06 -7.84
N SER A 250 12.19 -19.95 -7.11
CA SER A 250 11.15 -18.95 -7.38
C SER A 250 11.73 -17.73 -8.10
N TRP A 251 11.46 -17.61 -9.40
CA TRP A 251 11.79 -16.40 -10.16
C TRP A 251 11.07 -15.16 -9.63
N ILE A 252 9.84 -15.30 -9.13
CA ILE A 252 9.05 -14.22 -8.55
C ILE A 252 9.79 -13.64 -7.35
N ARG A 253 10.27 -14.47 -6.44
CA ARG A 253 11.05 -14.07 -5.26
C ARG A 253 12.36 -13.37 -5.66
N VAL A 254 13.11 -13.98 -6.58
CA VAL A 254 14.39 -13.41 -7.10
C VAL A 254 14.16 -12.02 -7.71
N VAL A 255 13.19 -11.89 -8.61
CA VAL A 255 12.89 -10.62 -9.30
C VAL A 255 12.40 -9.56 -8.32
N THR A 256 11.52 -9.91 -7.40
CA THR A 256 11.00 -8.97 -6.38
C THR A 256 12.13 -8.43 -5.50
N LEU A 257 12.97 -9.32 -4.97
CA LEU A 257 14.12 -8.91 -4.16
C LEU A 257 15.13 -8.07 -4.98
N PHE A 258 15.36 -8.45 -6.25
CA PHE A 258 16.27 -7.71 -7.13
C PHE A 258 15.75 -6.30 -7.44
N ILE A 259 14.46 -6.11 -7.65
CA ILE A 259 13.84 -4.79 -7.85
C ILE A 259 14.05 -3.91 -6.61
N ILE A 260 13.73 -4.43 -5.42
CA ILE A 260 13.87 -3.68 -4.15
C ILE A 260 15.34 -3.28 -3.90
N VAL A 261 16.25 -4.24 -4.01
CA VAL A 261 17.67 -4.00 -3.77
C VAL A 261 18.28 -3.07 -4.83
N SER A 262 17.89 -3.23 -6.10
CA SER A 262 18.34 -2.36 -7.19
C SER A 262 17.87 -0.93 -7.01
N PHE A 263 16.65 -0.71 -6.56
CA PHE A 263 16.14 0.63 -6.24
C PHE A 263 17.03 1.32 -5.20
N VAL A 264 17.38 0.63 -4.11
CA VAL A 264 18.28 1.16 -3.08
C VAL A 264 19.68 1.44 -3.64
N ILE A 265 20.26 0.50 -4.39
CA ILE A 265 21.58 0.66 -4.99
C ILE A 265 21.63 1.85 -5.94
N ILE A 266 20.60 2.04 -6.77
CA ILE A 266 20.49 3.18 -7.69
C ILE A 266 20.45 4.49 -6.92
N LEU A 267 19.62 4.58 -5.88
CA LEU A 267 19.54 5.79 -5.06
C LEU A 267 20.88 6.11 -4.37
N VAL A 268 21.56 5.11 -3.82
CA VAL A 268 22.80 5.30 -3.05
C VAL A 268 24.02 5.53 -3.93
N LYS A 269 24.17 4.78 -5.04
CA LYS A 269 25.41 4.72 -5.83
C LYS A 269 25.35 5.50 -7.14
N SER A 270 24.17 5.81 -7.70
CA SER A 270 24.09 6.54 -8.97
C SER A 270 24.55 7.99 -8.83
N PRO A 271 25.54 8.42 -9.63
CA PRO A 271 25.99 9.82 -9.62
C PRO A 271 24.87 10.81 -9.98
N LYS A 272 23.96 10.41 -10.87
CA LYS A 272 22.82 11.24 -11.29
C LYS A 272 21.83 11.49 -10.14
N MET A 273 21.66 10.52 -9.23
CA MET A 273 20.81 10.66 -8.05
C MET A 273 21.41 11.60 -6.99
N LYS A 274 22.75 11.69 -6.92
CA LYS A 274 23.46 12.61 -6.01
C LYS A 274 23.48 14.06 -6.50
N LYS A 275 23.25 14.32 -7.81
CA LYS A 275 23.15 15.66 -8.37
C LYS A 275 21.87 16.36 -7.95
N ALA A 276 21.94 17.69 -7.76
CA ALA A 276 20.75 18.50 -7.52
C ALA A 276 19.80 18.45 -8.73
N TYR A 277 18.51 18.64 -8.49
CA TYR A 277 17.50 18.68 -9.56
C TYR A 277 17.88 19.69 -10.65
N GLN A 278 18.28 20.91 -10.27
CA GLN A 278 18.67 21.97 -11.22
C GLN A 278 19.83 21.57 -12.15
N ASP A 279 20.73 20.69 -11.68
CA ASP A 279 21.94 20.26 -12.42
C ASP A 279 21.66 19.02 -13.28
N SER A 280 20.60 18.29 -13.02
CA SER A 280 20.18 17.10 -13.77
C SER A 280 18.67 16.89 -13.76
N PRO A 281 17.87 17.81 -14.31
CA PRO A 281 16.40 17.79 -14.23
C PRO A 281 15.77 16.59 -14.93
N ASN A 282 16.39 16.11 -16.01
CA ASN A 282 15.90 14.93 -16.75
C ASN A 282 15.94 13.65 -15.92
N THR A 283 16.87 13.52 -14.96
CA THR A 283 16.93 12.37 -14.06
C THR A 283 15.67 12.28 -13.22
N PHE A 284 15.28 13.38 -12.56
CA PHE A 284 14.06 13.41 -11.77
C PHE A 284 12.80 13.27 -12.61
N LYS A 285 12.76 13.89 -13.81
CA LYS A 285 11.64 13.73 -14.75
C LYS A 285 11.42 12.27 -15.14
N ILE A 286 12.49 11.54 -15.54
CA ILE A 286 12.41 10.12 -15.90
C ILE A 286 11.99 9.28 -14.70
N SER A 287 12.58 9.52 -13.52
CA SER A 287 12.20 8.80 -12.31
C SER A 287 10.74 9.07 -11.91
N THR A 288 10.24 10.31 -12.09
CA THR A 288 8.84 10.63 -11.84
C THR A 288 7.93 9.84 -12.77
N ILE A 289 8.25 9.78 -14.06
CA ILE A 289 7.49 8.97 -15.02
C ILE A 289 7.50 7.50 -14.60
N ALA A 290 8.66 6.93 -14.26
CA ALA A 290 8.78 5.53 -13.87
C ALA A 290 7.97 5.20 -12.61
N VAL A 291 8.09 6.00 -11.55
CA VAL A 291 7.32 5.80 -10.31
C VAL A 291 5.81 5.94 -10.57
N THR A 292 5.40 6.97 -11.34
CA THR A 292 3.99 7.16 -11.69
C THR A 292 3.44 5.99 -12.49
N SER A 293 4.18 5.54 -13.51
CA SER A 293 3.76 4.38 -14.33
C SER A 293 3.63 3.11 -13.49
N LEU A 294 4.57 2.86 -12.57
CA LEU A 294 4.47 1.73 -11.64
C LEU A 294 3.19 1.84 -10.78
N CYS A 295 2.91 3.02 -10.23
CA CYS A 295 1.70 3.23 -9.45
C CYS A 295 0.42 3.04 -10.28
N LEU A 296 0.40 3.51 -11.54
CA LEU A 296 -0.74 3.29 -12.43
C LEU A 296 -0.95 1.81 -12.75
N VAL A 297 0.13 1.07 -13.01
CA VAL A 297 0.08 -0.40 -13.23
C VAL A 297 -0.44 -1.12 -11.99
N LEU A 298 0.04 -0.76 -10.80
CA LEU A 298 -0.47 -1.35 -9.54
C LEU A 298 -1.96 -1.03 -9.35
N CYS A 299 -2.42 0.18 -9.70
CA CYS A 299 -3.83 0.55 -9.65
C CYS A 299 -4.67 -0.35 -10.58
N CYS A 300 -4.22 -0.57 -11.83
CA CYS A 300 -4.86 -1.51 -12.74
C CYS A 300 -4.90 -2.93 -12.16
N PHE A 301 -3.77 -3.38 -11.60
CA PHE A 301 -3.68 -4.72 -11.02
C PHE A 301 -4.68 -4.94 -9.87
N LEU A 302 -4.83 -3.97 -8.96
CA LEU A 302 -5.78 -4.05 -7.85
C LEU A 302 -7.23 -4.19 -8.32
N VAL A 303 -7.61 -3.52 -9.41
CA VAL A 303 -8.96 -3.69 -9.98
C VAL A 303 -9.12 -5.06 -10.62
N LEU A 304 -8.11 -5.53 -11.36
CA LEU A 304 -8.15 -6.82 -12.04
C LEU A 304 -8.18 -8.02 -11.09
N LEU A 305 -7.74 -7.86 -9.83
CA LEU A 305 -7.87 -8.91 -8.80
C LEU A 305 -9.33 -9.31 -8.51
N ARG A 306 -10.31 -8.52 -8.95
CA ARG A 306 -11.73 -8.86 -8.80
C ARG A 306 -12.24 -9.86 -9.85
N GLY A 307 -11.39 -10.25 -10.80
CA GLY A 307 -11.76 -11.18 -11.88
C GLY A 307 -12.60 -10.54 -12.99
N ASP A 308 -13.14 -11.39 -13.86
CA ASP A 308 -13.78 -10.93 -15.10
C ASP A 308 -15.13 -10.21 -14.89
N GLY A 309 -15.82 -10.45 -13.80
CA GLY A 309 -17.12 -9.82 -13.48
C GLY A 309 -17.10 -8.29 -13.41
N ILE A 310 -15.91 -7.67 -13.32
CA ILE A 310 -15.80 -6.19 -13.34
C ILE A 310 -16.27 -5.57 -14.65
N PHE A 311 -16.20 -6.27 -15.77
CA PHE A 311 -16.65 -5.78 -17.08
C PHE A 311 -18.15 -5.89 -17.26
N GLU A 312 -18.79 -6.87 -16.61
CA GLU A 312 -20.25 -7.05 -16.59
C GLU A 312 -20.98 -5.93 -15.84
N LEU A 313 -20.25 -5.14 -15.02
CA LEU A 313 -20.82 -4.00 -14.32
C LEU A 313 -21.35 -2.88 -15.27
N PHE A 314 -20.88 -2.83 -16.53
CA PHE A 314 -21.43 -1.88 -17.50
C PHE A 314 -22.81 -2.31 -18.02
N ASP A 315 -23.07 -3.62 -18.08
CA ASP A 315 -24.34 -4.19 -18.50
C ASP A 315 -25.35 -4.23 -17.35
N ASN A 316 -24.83 -4.43 -16.12
CA ASN A 316 -25.62 -4.48 -14.89
C ASN A 316 -25.04 -3.51 -13.85
N PRO A 317 -25.21 -2.19 -14.00
CA PRO A 317 -24.77 -1.22 -13.01
C PRO A 317 -25.47 -1.48 -11.69
N ASP A 318 -24.75 -1.29 -10.58
CA ASP A 318 -25.26 -1.53 -9.21
C ASP A 318 -26.65 -0.89 -9.01
N THR A 319 -27.63 -1.69 -8.63
CA THR A 319 -29.03 -1.26 -8.49
C THR A 319 -29.25 -0.24 -7.39
N HIS A 320 -28.35 -0.16 -6.41
CA HIS A 320 -28.41 0.75 -5.26
C HIS A 320 -27.26 1.78 -5.27
N GLN A 321 -27.00 2.36 -6.42
CA GLN A 321 -25.98 3.38 -6.58
C GLN A 321 -26.57 4.76 -6.36
N MET A 322 -26.22 5.42 -5.27
CA MET A 322 -26.71 6.76 -4.96
C MET A 322 -26.41 7.80 -6.05
N ASN A 323 -25.29 7.62 -6.79
CA ASN A 323 -24.98 8.45 -7.94
C ASN A 323 -25.98 8.23 -9.10
N LYS A 324 -26.43 6.98 -9.33
CA LYS A 324 -27.46 6.64 -10.31
C LYS A 324 -28.80 7.26 -9.93
N GLU A 325 -29.22 7.09 -8.69
CA GLU A 325 -30.46 7.66 -8.16
C GLU A 325 -30.52 9.18 -8.31
N LEU A 326 -29.37 9.84 -8.11
CA LEU A 326 -29.28 11.29 -8.30
C LEU A 326 -29.25 11.69 -9.79
N VAL A 327 -28.71 10.88 -10.69
CA VAL A 327 -28.84 11.07 -12.14
C VAL A 327 -30.28 10.97 -12.57
N ASP A 328 -31.04 9.99 -12.07
CA ASP A 328 -32.47 9.81 -12.34
C ASP A 328 -33.28 11.01 -11.86
N ALA A 329 -33.02 11.47 -10.62
CA ALA A 329 -33.66 12.66 -10.06
C ALA A 329 -33.40 13.92 -10.92
N PHE A 330 -32.15 14.16 -11.31
CA PHE A 330 -31.79 15.31 -12.18
C PHE A 330 -32.40 15.20 -13.57
N SER A 331 -32.47 14.00 -14.11
CA SER A 331 -33.11 13.75 -15.42
C SER A 331 -34.64 14.01 -15.35
N ALA A 332 -35.24 13.76 -14.21
CA ALA A 332 -36.64 14.09 -13.93
C ALA A 332 -36.85 15.58 -13.55
N GLY A 333 -35.78 16.39 -13.47
CA GLY A 333 -35.86 17.82 -13.17
C GLY A 333 -36.06 18.15 -11.68
N GLN A 334 -35.70 17.24 -10.76
CA GLN A 334 -35.84 17.43 -9.33
C GLN A 334 -34.54 17.14 -8.56
N VAL A 335 -34.44 17.54 -7.30
CA VAL A 335 -33.30 17.36 -6.43
C VAL A 335 -33.50 16.29 -5.35
N ASN A 336 -34.74 15.94 -5.04
CA ASN A 336 -35.06 14.76 -4.24
C ASN A 336 -35.01 13.50 -5.10
N LEU A 337 -34.69 12.38 -4.50
CA LEU A 337 -34.63 11.09 -5.18
C LEU A 337 -36.04 10.66 -5.62
N LEU A 338 -36.14 9.75 -6.57
CA LEU A 338 -37.42 9.24 -7.08
C LEU A 338 -38.06 8.26 -6.11
N ASP A 339 -37.26 7.56 -5.32
CA ASP A 339 -37.74 6.64 -4.30
C ASP A 339 -38.42 7.42 -3.17
N GLU A 340 -39.57 6.92 -2.71
CA GLU A 340 -40.33 7.52 -1.64
C GLU A 340 -40.18 6.75 -0.32
N PRO A 341 -40.08 7.45 0.83
CA PRO A 341 -40.07 6.81 2.15
C PRO A 341 -41.37 6.08 2.41
N SER A 342 -41.30 4.91 3.08
CA SER A 342 -42.48 4.17 3.48
C SER A 342 -43.31 4.98 4.50
N LYS A 343 -44.63 4.75 4.53
CA LYS A 343 -45.50 5.38 5.53
C LYS A 343 -45.09 4.99 6.94
N GLU A 344 -44.72 3.74 7.15
CA GLU A 344 -44.25 3.22 8.42
C GLU A 344 -42.99 3.95 8.93
N LEU A 345 -42.10 4.37 8.03
CA LEU A 345 -40.92 5.17 8.38
C LEU A 345 -41.31 6.60 8.78
N LEU A 346 -42.25 7.22 8.03
CA LEU A 346 -42.71 8.58 8.29
C LEU A 346 -43.56 8.69 9.57
N ASP A 347 -44.27 7.62 9.94
CA ASP A 347 -45.08 7.53 11.15
C ASP A 347 -44.28 7.25 12.42
N LEU A 348 -42.93 7.02 12.32
CA LEU A 348 -42.10 6.85 13.51
C LEU A 348 -41.93 8.18 14.24
N SER A 349 -41.92 8.10 15.57
CA SER A 349 -41.67 9.27 16.44
C SER A 349 -40.28 9.87 16.21
N ASN A 350 -39.32 9.05 15.85
CA ASN A 350 -37.96 9.46 15.42
C ASN A 350 -37.47 8.50 14.33
N PRO A 351 -37.58 8.85 13.05
CA PRO A 351 -37.13 8.01 11.95
C PRO A 351 -35.60 7.90 11.86
N TYR A 352 -34.83 8.76 12.53
CA TYR A 352 -33.38 8.77 12.53
C TYR A 352 -32.76 7.79 13.54
N ASP A 353 -33.54 7.35 14.55
CA ASP A 353 -33.09 6.36 15.52
C ASP A 353 -33.08 4.94 14.90
N ASN A 354 -31.88 4.42 14.61
CA ASN A 354 -31.72 3.07 14.05
C ASN A 354 -32.25 1.98 14.98
N SER A 355 -32.13 2.15 16.31
CA SER A 355 -32.59 1.18 17.28
C SER A 355 -34.13 1.08 17.25
N LEU A 356 -34.81 2.22 17.11
CA LEU A 356 -36.27 2.29 16.98
C LEU A 356 -36.75 1.66 15.66
N ARG A 357 -36.07 1.97 14.53
CA ARG A 357 -36.38 1.34 13.25
C ARG A 357 -36.26 -0.18 13.34
N SER A 358 -35.12 -0.66 13.87
CA SER A 358 -34.83 -2.10 14.02
C SER A 358 -35.85 -2.79 14.95
N ALA A 359 -36.19 -2.18 16.08
CA ALA A 359 -37.16 -2.72 17.04
C ALA A 359 -38.55 -2.86 16.45
N LYS A 360 -38.94 -1.97 15.51
CA LYS A 360 -40.23 -2.00 14.83
C LYS A 360 -40.18 -2.72 13.48
N GLY A 361 -39.05 -3.22 13.05
CA GLY A 361 -38.90 -3.87 11.75
C GLY A 361 -39.13 -2.94 10.55
N VAL A 362 -38.93 -1.62 10.73
CA VAL A 362 -39.13 -0.62 9.67
C VAL A 362 -37.85 -0.43 8.87
N GLY A 363 -37.92 -0.73 7.58
CA GLY A 363 -36.85 -0.49 6.63
C GLY A 363 -36.68 0.99 6.30
N ALA A 364 -35.44 1.39 6.00
CA ALA A 364 -35.12 2.72 5.51
C ALA A 364 -33.97 2.63 4.48
N ALA A 365 -33.92 3.58 3.54
CA ALA A 365 -32.81 3.69 2.62
C ALA A 365 -31.54 4.10 3.39
N TRP A 366 -30.56 3.17 3.49
CA TRP A 366 -29.34 3.37 4.26
C TRP A 366 -28.46 4.46 3.64
N ASP A 367 -27.89 5.33 4.49
CA ASP A 367 -27.07 6.47 4.09
C ASP A 367 -27.76 7.49 3.16
N HIS A 368 -29.08 7.48 3.12
CA HIS A 368 -29.88 8.54 2.50
C HIS A 368 -30.25 9.61 3.54
N LEU A 369 -30.56 10.81 3.06
CA LEU A 369 -31.08 11.88 3.87
C LEU A 369 -32.62 11.85 3.79
N LEU A 370 -33.30 11.86 4.92
CA LEU A 370 -34.72 11.99 5.00
C LEU A 370 -35.06 13.42 5.48
N TYR A 371 -35.72 14.22 4.65
CA TYR A 371 -36.12 15.57 5.00
C TYR A 371 -37.45 15.92 4.35
N ASP A 372 -38.37 16.44 5.14
CA ASP A 372 -39.74 16.83 4.70
C ASP A 372 -40.43 15.73 3.88
N GLY A 373 -40.38 14.48 4.40
CA GLY A 373 -41.01 13.32 3.77
C GLY A 373 -40.41 12.85 2.45
N LYS A 374 -39.19 13.26 2.11
CA LYS A 374 -38.51 12.90 0.87
C LYS A 374 -37.11 12.41 1.13
N TYR A 375 -36.60 11.51 0.25
CA TYR A 375 -35.23 11.12 0.24
C TYR A 375 -34.35 12.06 -0.58
N TYR A 376 -33.10 12.27 -0.10
CA TYR A 376 -32.09 13.03 -0.78
C TYR A 376 -30.73 12.29 -0.71
N SER A 377 -29.86 12.55 -1.68
CA SER A 377 -28.50 12.02 -1.66
C SER A 377 -27.66 12.65 -0.54
N TYR A 378 -26.97 11.80 0.23
CA TYR A 378 -25.95 12.22 1.20
C TYR A 378 -24.67 12.73 0.53
N TYR A 379 -24.33 12.15 -0.63
CA TYR A 379 -23.06 12.45 -1.32
C TYR A 379 -23.15 13.73 -2.14
N GLY A 380 -21.95 14.32 -2.39
CA GLY A 380 -21.83 15.54 -3.18
C GLY A 380 -22.16 15.32 -4.65
N ILE A 381 -22.63 16.39 -5.30
CA ILE A 381 -23.05 16.38 -6.73
C ILE A 381 -21.87 16.43 -7.71
N GLY A 382 -20.62 16.59 -7.23
CA GLY A 382 -19.46 16.82 -8.09
C GLY A 382 -19.21 15.68 -9.07
N THR A 383 -19.25 14.43 -8.61
CA THR A 383 -19.10 13.24 -9.46
C THR A 383 -20.24 13.10 -10.45
N VAL A 384 -21.45 13.39 -10.03
CA VAL A 384 -22.63 13.33 -10.87
C VAL A 384 -22.51 14.34 -12.03
N LEU A 385 -22.17 15.59 -11.72
CA LEU A 385 -22.04 16.64 -12.73
C LEU A 385 -20.84 16.47 -13.67
N THR A 386 -19.76 15.81 -13.21
CA THR A 386 -18.52 15.70 -14.00
C THR A 386 -18.40 14.39 -14.76
N LEU A 387 -19.12 13.32 -14.36
CA LEU A 387 -19.01 12.01 -14.98
C LEU A 387 -20.38 11.33 -15.20
N PHE A 388 -21.15 11.07 -14.16
CA PHE A 388 -22.31 10.20 -14.27
C PHE A 388 -23.43 10.76 -15.14
N LEU A 389 -23.84 12.00 -14.92
CA LEU A 389 -24.89 12.66 -15.71
C LEU A 389 -24.46 12.90 -17.18
N PRO A 390 -23.25 13.43 -17.47
CA PRO A 390 -22.79 13.53 -18.84
C PRO A 390 -22.71 12.18 -19.58
N TYR A 391 -22.27 11.13 -18.90
CA TYR A 391 -22.23 9.79 -19.47
C TYR A 391 -23.64 9.28 -19.80
N HIS A 392 -24.57 9.38 -18.86
CA HIS A 392 -25.96 8.99 -19.05
C HIS A 392 -26.66 9.76 -20.19
N LEU A 393 -26.45 11.06 -20.27
CA LEU A 393 -27.04 11.89 -21.34
C LEU A 393 -26.49 11.55 -22.74
N ILE A 394 -25.28 11.00 -22.83
CA ILE A 394 -24.65 10.63 -24.11
C ILE A 394 -24.99 9.19 -24.51
N THR A 395 -24.99 8.25 -23.57
CA THR A 395 -25.10 6.82 -23.84
C THR A 395 -26.50 6.25 -23.55
N GLY A 396 -27.24 6.86 -22.64
CA GLY A 396 -28.46 6.30 -22.06
C GLY A 396 -28.21 5.31 -20.91
N ASP A 397 -26.95 4.91 -20.68
CA ASP A 397 -26.56 3.94 -19.67
C ASP A 397 -26.01 4.60 -18.42
N TYR A 398 -25.74 3.79 -17.38
CA TYR A 398 -25.14 4.27 -16.12
C TYR A 398 -23.67 3.85 -16.01
N PHE A 399 -22.83 4.78 -15.54
CA PHE A 399 -21.42 4.50 -15.32
C PHE A 399 -21.21 3.76 -13.99
N PRO A 400 -20.49 2.60 -13.94
CA PRO A 400 -20.30 1.87 -12.70
C PRO A 400 -19.40 2.60 -11.68
N SER A 401 -19.72 2.52 -10.38
CA SER A 401 -18.95 3.17 -9.31
C SER A 401 -17.53 2.67 -9.20
N LEU A 402 -17.28 1.39 -9.42
CA LEU A 402 -15.93 0.80 -9.44
C LEU A 402 -15.05 1.50 -10.48
N TRP A 403 -15.54 1.61 -11.72
CA TRP A 403 -14.80 2.23 -12.82
C TRP A 403 -14.64 3.73 -12.66
N ALA A 404 -15.62 4.40 -12.03
CA ALA A 404 -15.50 5.82 -11.66
C ALA A 404 -14.39 6.02 -10.60
N THR A 405 -14.37 5.19 -9.56
CA THR A 405 -13.32 5.21 -8.54
C THR A 405 -11.93 4.94 -9.14
N PHE A 406 -11.83 3.96 -10.03
CA PHE A 406 -10.60 3.66 -10.77
C PHE A 406 -10.15 4.86 -11.62
N LEU A 407 -11.04 5.46 -12.41
CA LEU A 407 -10.72 6.61 -13.26
C LEU A 407 -10.19 7.80 -12.44
N TYR A 408 -10.90 8.18 -11.36
CA TYR A 408 -10.44 9.27 -10.50
C TYR A 408 -9.15 8.91 -9.76
N SER A 409 -8.94 7.65 -9.38
CA SER A 409 -7.69 7.20 -8.78
C SER A 409 -6.50 7.32 -9.72
N MET A 410 -6.66 6.91 -10.97
CA MET A 410 -5.62 7.06 -12.01
C MET A 410 -5.25 8.53 -12.23
N LEU A 411 -6.25 9.40 -12.34
CA LEU A 411 -6.04 10.84 -12.44
C LEU A 411 -5.40 11.42 -11.17
N GLY A 412 -5.83 10.96 -10.00
CA GLY A 412 -5.28 11.35 -8.70
C GLY A 412 -3.79 11.01 -8.58
N ILE A 413 -3.39 9.78 -8.89
CA ILE A 413 -1.99 9.33 -8.93
C ILE A 413 -1.16 10.20 -9.89
N LEU A 414 -1.69 10.47 -11.08
CA LEU A 414 -1.02 11.31 -12.08
C LEU A 414 -0.82 12.74 -11.55
N PHE A 415 -1.89 13.39 -11.08
CA PHE A 415 -1.80 14.77 -10.60
C PHE A 415 -1.00 14.90 -9.31
N LEU A 416 -0.99 13.89 -8.43
CA LEU A 416 -0.13 13.86 -7.24
C LEU A 416 1.35 13.88 -7.63
N SER A 417 1.75 13.05 -8.60
CA SER A 417 3.11 13.06 -9.15
C SER A 417 3.46 14.39 -9.81
N LEU A 418 2.55 14.95 -10.61
CA LEU A 418 2.75 16.23 -11.29
C LEU A 418 2.84 17.40 -10.30
N ALA A 419 2.00 17.42 -9.27
CA ALA A 419 2.05 18.43 -8.22
C ALA A 419 3.37 18.35 -7.44
N TYR A 420 3.80 17.14 -7.05
CA TYR A 420 5.08 16.93 -6.38
C TYR A 420 6.26 17.31 -7.29
N TYR A 421 6.24 16.95 -8.56
CA TYR A 421 7.26 17.36 -9.53
C TYR A 421 7.40 18.89 -9.61
N VAL A 422 6.27 19.62 -9.71
CA VAL A 422 6.27 21.09 -9.75
C VAL A 422 6.70 21.68 -8.40
N PHE A 423 6.33 21.06 -7.29
CA PHE A 423 6.77 21.44 -5.94
C PHE A 423 8.30 21.43 -5.84
N ILE A 424 8.96 20.34 -6.25
CA ILE A 424 10.42 20.25 -6.29
C ILE A 424 11.00 21.30 -7.23
N LYS A 425 10.51 21.37 -8.45
CA LYS A 425 11.00 22.30 -9.49
C LYS A 425 10.95 23.76 -9.07
N ARG A 426 9.88 24.17 -8.39
CA ARG A 426 9.64 25.58 -8.05
C ARG A 426 10.21 26.02 -6.73
N LEU A 427 10.17 25.17 -5.73
CA LEU A 427 10.49 25.53 -4.35
C LEU A 427 11.84 24.98 -3.91
N PHE A 428 12.24 23.80 -4.42
CA PHE A 428 13.42 23.09 -3.93
C PHE A 428 14.37 22.61 -5.05
N PRO A 429 14.76 23.46 -6.03
CA PRO A 429 15.57 23.01 -7.17
C PRO A 429 16.99 22.57 -6.80
N LYS A 430 17.45 22.89 -5.57
CA LYS A 430 18.79 22.56 -5.05
C LYS A 430 18.86 21.23 -4.32
N ILE A 431 17.74 20.53 -4.09
CA ILE A 431 17.79 19.19 -3.49
C ILE A 431 18.26 18.16 -4.51
N THR A 432 18.85 17.07 -4.01
CA THR A 432 19.35 15.98 -4.87
C THR A 432 18.19 15.18 -5.46
N ASN A 433 18.40 14.64 -6.68
CA ASN A 433 17.37 13.82 -7.32
C ASN A 433 16.98 12.60 -6.48
N GLY A 434 17.93 11.96 -5.78
CA GLY A 434 17.65 10.83 -4.90
C GLY A 434 16.68 11.18 -3.77
N ILE A 435 16.84 12.35 -3.13
CA ILE A 435 15.89 12.85 -2.12
C ILE A 435 14.52 13.11 -2.73
N ALA A 436 14.49 13.75 -3.91
CA ALA A 436 13.24 14.05 -4.60
C ALA A 436 12.49 12.76 -4.99
N VAL A 437 13.20 11.74 -5.49
CA VAL A 437 12.61 10.42 -5.83
C VAL A 437 12.12 9.68 -4.59
N SER A 438 12.93 9.65 -3.51
CA SER A 438 12.50 9.03 -2.24
C SER A 438 11.24 9.67 -1.70
N GLY A 439 11.13 11.01 -1.75
CA GLY A 439 9.94 11.72 -1.33
C GLY A 439 8.72 11.41 -2.21
N LEU A 440 8.89 11.27 -3.53
CA LEU A 440 7.82 10.88 -4.43
C LEU A 440 7.27 9.48 -4.12
N VAL A 441 8.16 8.51 -3.86
CA VAL A 441 7.76 7.16 -3.46
C VAL A 441 6.94 7.19 -2.17
N ILE A 442 7.38 7.95 -1.16
CA ILE A 442 6.66 8.09 0.11
C ILE A 442 5.28 8.72 -0.12
N VAL A 443 5.20 9.80 -0.89
CA VAL A 443 3.93 10.49 -1.19
C VAL A 443 2.94 9.57 -1.90
N GLN A 444 3.39 8.81 -2.89
CA GLN A 444 2.54 7.87 -3.61
C GLN A 444 2.13 6.67 -2.76
N ALA A 445 3.07 6.05 -2.05
CA ALA A 445 2.79 4.89 -1.21
C ALA A 445 1.80 5.21 -0.08
N SER A 446 1.92 6.41 0.52
CA SER A 446 1.09 6.84 1.66
C SER A 446 -0.11 7.71 1.26
N SER A 447 -0.54 7.65 0.00
CA SER A 447 -1.70 8.40 -0.51
C SER A 447 -3.05 7.82 -0.10
N PHE A 448 -3.09 6.56 0.37
CA PHE A 448 -4.29 5.78 0.68
C PHE A 448 -5.22 5.50 -0.52
N ILE A 449 -4.86 5.91 -1.72
CA ILE A 449 -5.63 5.64 -2.95
C ILE A 449 -5.78 4.13 -3.17
N TRP A 450 -4.76 3.33 -2.83
CA TRP A 450 -4.74 1.87 -2.96
C TRP A 450 -5.92 1.21 -2.27
N TYR A 451 -6.24 1.66 -1.06
CA TYR A 451 -7.42 1.22 -0.32
C TYR A 451 -8.71 1.51 -1.08
N CYS A 452 -8.87 2.74 -1.57
CA CYS A 452 -10.08 3.16 -2.27
C CYS A 452 -10.31 2.38 -3.57
N VAL A 453 -9.24 2.12 -4.33
CA VAL A 453 -9.31 1.34 -5.58
C VAL A 453 -9.73 -0.10 -5.32
N THR A 454 -9.24 -0.70 -4.23
CA THR A 454 -9.58 -2.09 -3.88
C THR A 454 -11.06 -2.24 -3.58
N ILE A 455 -11.68 -1.30 -2.85
CA ILE A 455 -13.12 -1.33 -2.56
C ILE A 455 -13.96 -0.89 -3.77
N GLY A 456 -13.62 0.25 -4.36
CA GLY A 456 -14.21 0.76 -5.60
C GLY A 456 -15.72 0.99 -5.57
N ASN A 457 -16.29 1.41 -4.44
CA ASN A 457 -17.73 1.72 -4.32
C ASN A 457 -17.97 3.23 -4.21
N PHE A 458 -19.22 3.64 -4.05
CA PHE A 458 -19.60 5.05 -3.97
C PHE A 458 -19.06 5.77 -2.71
N TYR A 459 -18.74 5.03 -1.63
CA TYR A 459 -18.10 5.62 -0.45
C TYR A 459 -16.70 6.13 -0.78
N GLU A 460 -15.89 5.29 -1.39
CA GLU A 460 -14.50 5.60 -1.76
C GLU A 460 -14.44 6.60 -2.92
N LEU A 461 -15.44 6.57 -3.80
CA LEU A 461 -15.55 7.49 -4.93
C LEU A 461 -15.62 8.95 -4.47
N ALA A 462 -16.37 9.25 -3.41
CA ALA A 462 -16.49 10.60 -2.88
C ALA A 462 -15.14 11.16 -2.42
N GLN A 463 -14.32 10.34 -1.72
CA GLN A 463 -12.98 10.74 -1.28
C GLN A 463 -12.01 10.90 -2.44
N VAL A 464 -11.94 9.89 -3.32
CA VAL A 464 -10.96 9.89 -4.41
C VAL A 464 -11.26 10.99 -5.44
N SER A 465 -12.53 11.26 -5.75
CA SER A 465 -12.89 12.36 -6.66
C SER A 465 -12.56 13.72 -6.06
N GLY A 466 -12.93 13.96 -4.79
CA GLY A 466 -12.57 15.17 -4.06
C GLY A 466 -11.06 15.39 -4.03
N PHE A 467 -10.29 14.37 -3.68
CA PHE A 467 -8.83 14.37 -3.71
C PHE A 467 -8.29 14.70 -5.10
N THR A 468 -8.81 14.06 -6.14
CA THR A 468 -8.31 14.23 -7.51
C THR A 468 -8.45 15.65 -7.99
N PHE A 469 -9.61 16.27 -7.79
CA PHE A 469 -9.83 17.67 -8.13
C PHE A 469 -8.97 18.61 -7.26
N LEU A 470 -8.81 18.30 -5.97
CA LEU A 470 -8.01 19.10 -5.05
C LEU A 470 -6.52 19.07 -5.43
N ILE A 471 -5.95 17.89 -5.70
CA ILE A 471 -4.52 17.76 -6.07
C ILE A 471 -4.24 18.30 -7.49
N ALA A 472 -5.18 18.16 -8.41
CA ALA A 472 -5.11 18.78 -9.72
C ALA A 472 -5.15 20.32 -9.60
N GLY A 473 -6.03 20.86 -8.76
CA GLY A 473 -6.06 22.28 -8.40
C GLY A 473 -4.73 22.75 -7.83
N MET A 474 -4.12 21.99 -6.91
CA MET A 474 -2.80 22.27 -6.34
C MET A 474 -1.69 22.28 -7.39
N PHE A 475 -1.70 21.35 -8.34
CA PHE A 475 -0.78 21.35 -9.47
C PHE A 475 -0.86 22.65 -10.28
N PHE A 476 -2.07 23.09 -10.66
CA PHE A 476 -2.25 24.34 -11.42
C PHE A 476 -1.93 25.57 -10.56
N LEU A 477 -2.25 25.56 -9.27
CA LEU A 477 -1.88 26.60 -8.32
C LEU A 477 -0.35 26.78 -8.25
N MET A 478 0.40 25.70 -8.13
CA MET A 478 1.86 25.76 -8.17
C MET A 478 2.39 26.23 -9.53
N ARG A 479 1.76 25.83 -10.63
CA ARG A 479 2.11 26.32 -11.98
C ARG A 479 1.75 27.78 -12.20
N SER A 480 0.79 28.31 -11.48
CA SER A 480 0.37 29.71 -11.63
C SER A 480 1.48 30.73 -11.33
N GLY A 481 2.56 30.30 -10.68
CA GLY A 481 3.67 31.17 -10.28
C GLY A 481 3.37 32.03 -9.06
N VAL A 482 2.29 31.80 -8.36
CA VAL A 482 1.96 32.44 -7.08
C VAL A 482 3.04 32.13 -6.04
N VAL A 483 3.49 30.87 -5.96
CA VAL A 483 4.61 30.42 -5.13
C VAL A 483 5.86 30.20 -5.97
N GLY A 484 7.02 30.46 -5.35
CA GLY A 484 8.34 30.30 -5.98
C GLY A 484 8.63 31.35 -7.07
N ASN A 485 9.65 31.07 -7.88
CA ASN A 485 10.07 31.97 -8.96
C ASN A 485 9.22 31.77 -10.22
N GLY A 486 8.93 32.85 -10.95
CA GLY A 486 8.21 32.85 -12.21
C GLY A 486 7.15 33.93 -12.36
N LYS A 487 6.67 34.15 -13.56
CA LYS A 487 5.56 35.10 -13.85
C LYS A 487 4.22 34.48 -13.40
N ILE A 488 3.31 35.33 -12.91
CA ILE A 488 1.96 34.91 -12.53
C ILE A 488 1.13 34.63 -13.78
N SER A 489 0.50 33.47 -13.83
CA SER A 489 -0.44 33.03 -14.86
C SER A 489 -1.86 33.07 -14.32
N ARG A 490 -2.70 33.95 -14.90
CA ARG A 490 -4.12 34.07 -14.55
C ARG A 490 -4.93 32.84 -14.97
N VAL A 491 -4.56 32.24 -16.10
CA VAL A 491 -5.22 31.00 -16.56
C VAL A 491 -5.01 29.87 -15.56
N ASN A 492 -3.77 29.65 -15.13
CA ASN A 492 -3.50 28.56 -14.18
C ASN A 492 -4.15 28.80 -12.81
N ILE A 493 -4.27 30.04 -12.32
CA ILE A 493 -5.00 30.30 -11.06
C ILE A 493 -6.50 30.10 -11.21
N CYS A 494 -7.08 30.49 -12.35
CA CYS A 494 -8.49 30.26 -12.67
C CYS A 494 -8.81 28.75 -12.73
N ILE A 495 -7.99 27.96 -13.44
CA ILE A 495 -8.14 26.50 -13.48
C ILE A 495 -8.00 25.89 -12.08
N ALA A 496 -7.03 26.35 -11.28
CA ALA A 496 -6.85 25.87 -9.92
C ALA A 496 -8.10 26.08 -9.07
N THR A 497 -8.70 27.27 -9.11
CA THR A 497 -9.88 27.57 -8.31
C THR A 497 -11.16 26.91 -8.82
N ILE A 498 -11.30 26.68 -10.13
CA ILE A 498 -12.33 25.80 -10.70
C ILE A 498 -12.23 24.39 -10.08
N LEU A 499 -11.04 23.79 -10.13
CA LEU A 499 -10.83 22.44 -9.64
C LEU A 499 -11.04 22.33 -8.14
N PHE A 500 -10.59 23.32 -7.35
CA PHE A 500 -10.88 23.39 -5.91
C PHE A 500 -12.37 23.47 -5.62
N SER A 501 -13.12 24.26 -6.40
CA SER A 501 -14.56 24.39 -6.25
C SER A 501 -15.30 23.09 -6.57
N ILE A 502 -14.86 22.38 -7.64
CA ILE A 502 -15.41 21.06 -8.00
C ILE A 502 -15.10 20.03 -6.91
N ALA A 503 -13.90 20.09 -6.31
CA ALA A 503 -13.57 19.21 -5.17
C ALA A 503 -14.57 19.34 -4.02
N VAL A 504 -15.04 20.57 -3.71
CA VAL A 504 -16.06 20.82 -2.70
C VAL A 504 -17.41 20.23 -3.10
N LEU A 505 -17.78 20.30 -4.40
CA LEU A 505 -18.99 19.64 -4.91
C LEU A 505 -18.92 18.11 -4.77
N CYS A 506 -17.74 17.51 -4.83
CA CYS A 506 -17.55 16.09 -4.59
C CYS A 506 -17.62 15.75 -3.08
N ARG A 507 -17.00 16.60 -2.24
CA ARG A 507 -16.86 16.36 -0.81
C ARG A 507 -16.79 17.67 -0.02
N ALA A 508 -17.83 17.96 0.76
CA ALA A 508 -17.93 19.22 1.52
C ALA A 508 -16.75 19.45 2.49
N ALA A 509 -16.20 18.39 3.11
CA ALA A 509 -15.09 18.48 4.07
C ALA A 509 -13.82 19.16 3.51
N VAL A 510 -13.58 19.08 2.20
CA VAL A 510 -12.41 19.71 1.58
C VAL A 510 -12.56 21.23 1.40
N ALA A 511 -13.72 21.81 1.71
CA ALA A 511 -13.92 23.27 1.70
C ALA A 511 -12.93 24.02 2.61
N LEU A 512 -12.47 23.37 3.68
CA LEU A 512 -11.45 23.92 4.57
C LEU A 512 -10.15 24.28 3.83
N TYR A 513 -9.76 23.50 2.81
CA TYR A 513 -8.60 23.80 1.98
C TYR A 513 -8.82 24.96 1.01
N CYS A 514 -10.07 25.21 0.60
CA CYS A 514 -10.42 26.41 -0.16
C CYS A 514 -10.13 27.69 0.64
N ILE A 515 -10.35 27.66 1.96
CA ILE A 515 -9.99 28.76 2.87
C ILE A 515 -8.46 28.97 2.86
N VAL A 516 -7.67 27.91 2.93
CA VAL A 516 -6.19 28.01 2.84
C VAL A 516 -5.76 28.53 1.48
N SER A 517 -6.46 28.22 0.39
CA SER A 517 -6.14 28.74 -0.93
C SER A 517 -6.17 30.28 -0.99
N LEU A 518 -6.97 30.94 -0.14
CA LEU A 518 -6.99 32.40 -0.02
C LEU A 518 -5.63 32.96 0.43
N LEU A 519 -4.85 32.21 1.23
CA LEU A 519 -3.48 32.60 1.60
C LEU A 519 -2.55 32.56 0.38
N PHE A 520 -2.73 31.61 -0.54
CA PHE A 520 -1.99 31.59 -1.80
C PHE A 520 -2.41 32.75 -2.72
N ILE A 521 -3.69 33.11 -2.77
CA ILE A 521 -4.19 34.26 -3.51
C ILE A 521 -3.56 35.53 -2.93
N ALA A 522 -3.52 35.68 -1.62
CA ALA A 522 -2.83 36.81 -0.94
C ALA A 522 -1.34 36.86 -1.30
N ALA A 523 -0.64 35.69 -1.36
CA ALA A 523 0.74 35.62 -1.84
C ALA A 523 0.89 36.15 -3.27
N GLY A 524 -0.05 35.78 -4.14
CA GLY A 524 -0.10 36.25 -5.53
C GLY A 524 -0.24 37.77 -5.62
N VAL A 525 -1.17 38.35 -4.86
CA VAL A 525 -1.35 39.81 -4.78
C VAL A 525 -0.08 40.49 -4.26
N GLN A 526 0.53 40.01 -3.18
CA GLN A 526 1.80 40.56 -2.66
C GLN A 526 2.90 40.52 -3.73
N LYS A 527 3.01 39.43 -4.46
CA LYS A 527 4.00 39.29 -5.54
C LYS A 527 3.76 40.29 -6.66
N ILE A 528 2.51 40.49 -7.12
CA ILE A 528 2.15 41.48 -8.12
C ILE A 528 2.53 42.88 -7.65
N VAL A 529 2.19 43.24 -6.39
CA VAL A 529 2.51 44.57 -5.82
C VAL A 529 4.02 44.81 -5.79
N ARG A 530 4.82 43.85 -5.34
CA ARG A 530 6.29 43.94 -5.31
C ARG A 530 6.86 44.18 -6.73
N THR A 531 6.47 43.35 -7.67
CA THR A 531 6.95 43.45 -9.07
C THR A 531 6.50 44.75 -9.74
N SER A 532 5.34 45.31 -9.39
CA SER A 532 4.85 46.56 -9.91
C SER A 532 5.61 47.76 -9.30
N LYS A 533 5.96 47.73 -8.01
CA LYS A 533 6.75 48.76 -7.33
C LYS A 533 8.18 48.88 -7.88
N GLU A 534 8.77 47.73 -8.28
CA GLU A 534 10.11 47.71 -8.88
C GLU A 534 10.14 48.32 -10.30
N LYS A 535 9.00 48.36 -11.01
CA LYS A 535 8.91 48.87 -12.38
C LYS A 535 8.35 50.28 -12.52
N THR A 536 7.53 50.74 -11.57
CA THR A 536 6.88 52.06 -11.69
C THR A 536 6.54 52.57 -10.29
N TYR A 537 6.76 53.88 -10.06
CA TYR A 537 6.49 54.57 -8.77
C TYR A 537 5.02 54.54 -8.32
N ARG A 538 4.09 54.26 -9.25
CA ARG A 538 2.64 54.06 -8.97
C ARG A 538 2.24 52.58 -9.18
N ALA A 539 1.69 51.95 -8.15
CA ALA A 539 1.14 50.61 -8.27
C ALA A 539 -0.05 50.59 -9.26
N ASN A 540 0.12 49.95 -10.39
CA ASN A 540 -0.98 49.74 -11.33
C ASN A 540 -1.98 48.71 -10.71
N LYS A 541 -3.23 49.13 -10.46
CA LYS A 541 -4.28 48.28 -9.86
C LYS A 541 -4.85 47.22 -10.84
N LYS A 542 -4.78 47.46 -12.15
CA LYS A 542 -5.35 46.58 -13.19
C LYS A 542 -4.84 45.12 -13.12
N PRO A 543 -3.52 44.83 -12.95
CA PRO A 543 -3.04 43.46 -12.81
C PRO A 543 -3.57 42.75 -11.55
N ILE A 544 -3.76 43.46 -10.44
CA ILE A 544 -4.30 42.92 -9.19
C ILE A 544 -5.77 42.57 -9.37
N ILE A 545 -6.57 43.48 -9.91
CA ILE A 545 -8.00 43.27 -10.13
C ILE A 545 -8.22 42.06 -11.06
N THR A 546 -7.51 42.00 -12.20
CA THR A 546 -7.65 40.88 -13.16
C THR A 546 -7.18 39.55 -12.57
N PHE A 547 -6.21 39.55 -11.67
CA PHE A 547 -5.76 38.35 -10.93
C PHE A 547 -6.83 37.92 -9.92
N LEU A 548 -7.39 38.84 -9.14
CA LEU A 548 -8.46 38.55 -8.19
C LEU A 548 -9.73 38.03 -8.87
N LEU A 549 -10.13 38.63 -9.99
CA LEU A 549 -11.27 38.14 -10.76
C LEU A 549 -11.04 36.70 -11.26
N ALA A 550 -9.84 36.41 -11.81
CA ALA A 550 -9.49 35.06 -12.26
C ALA A 550 -9.46 34.04 -11.10
N ALA A 551 -9.09 34.46 -9.89
CA ALA A 551 -8.99 33.60 -8.72
C ALA A 551 -10.34 33.39 -8.00
N LEU A 552 -11.22 34.40 -7.96
CA LEU A 552 -12.43 34.39 -7.11
C LEU A 552 -13.71 34.07 -7.87
N ILE A 553 -13.83 34.45 -9.14
CA ILE A 553 -15.05 34.17 -9.94
C ILE A 553 -15.41 32.67 -9.94
N PRO A 554 -14.46 31.72 -10.12
CA PRO A 554 -14.82 30.30 -10.07
C PRO A 554 -15.42 29.87 -8.73
N TYR A 555 -14.89 30.38 -7.62
CA TYR A 555 -15.46 30.07 -6.28
C TYR A 555 -16.89 30.59 -6.14
N VAL A 556 -17.17 31.80 -6.65
CA VAL A 556 -18.52 32.35 -6.60
C VAL A 556 -19.45 31.53 -7.48
N CYS A 557 -19.08 31.29 -8.75
CA CYS A 557 -19.95 30.60 -9.69
C CYS A 557 -20.25 29.15 -9.28
N ILE A 558 -19.19 28.36 -8.99
CA ILE A 558 -19.36 26.94 -8.67
C ILE A 558 -19.87 26.78 -7.23
N GLY A 559 -19.40 27.62 -6.29
CA GLY A 559 -19.92 27.64 -4.93
C GLY A 559 -21.41 27.98 -4.87
N SER A 560 -21.90 28.86 -5.76
CA SER A 560 -23.35 29.14 -5.87
C SER A 560 -24.14 27.92 -6.30
N ILE A 561 -23.58 27.01 -7.13
CA ILE A 561 -24.25 25.74 -7.48
C ILE A 561 -24.51 24.92 -6.22
N GLN A 562 -23.49 24.76 -5.36
CA GLN A 562 -23.67 24.04 -4.09
C GLN A 562 -24.68 24.72 -3.17
N MET A 563 -24.63 26.04 -3.05
CA MET A 563 -25.57 26.81 -2.21
C MET A 563 -27.00 26.70 -2.71
N ILE A 564 -27.23 26.77 -4.02
CA ILE A 564 -28.54 26.59 -4.65
C ILE A 564 -29.04 25.16 -4.40
N TYR A 565 -28.18 24.17 -4.62
CA TYR A 565 -28.53 22.77 -4.37
C TYR A 565 -28.93 22.52 -2.91
N ASN A 566 -28.19 23.09 -1.94
CA ASN A 566 -28.55 23.01 -0.54
C ASN A 566 -29.90 23.69 -0.24
N TYR A 567 -30.10 24.89 -0.77
CA TYR A 567 -31.38 25.64 -0.59
C TYR A 567 -32.56 24.87 -1.15
N LEU A 568 -32.44 24.27 -2.33
CA LEU A 568 -33.52 23.48 -2.95
C LEU A 568 -33.86 22.22 -2.16
N ARG A 569 -32.90 21.67 -1.40
CA ARG A 569 -33.13 20.47 -0.57
C ARG A 569 -33.69 20.81 0.79
N PHE A 570 -33.11 21.80 1.48
CA PHE A 570 -33.30 22.03 2.92
C PHE A 570 -33.77 23.45 3.27
N GLY A 571 -34.02 24.32 2.28
CA GLY A 571 -34.39 25.72 2.50
C GLY A 571 -33.25 26.59 3.08
N SER A 572 -32.01 26.05 3.23
CA SER A 572 -30.84 26.74 3.76
C SER A 572 -29.64 26.53 2.85
N VAL A 573 -28.92 27.61 2.54
CA VAL A 573 -27.72 27.56 1.66
C VAL A 573 -26.50 26.90 2.31
N LEU A 574 -26.44 26.84 3.65
CA LEU A 574 -25.34 26.31 4.43
C LEU A 574 -25.63 24.95 5.06
N ASP A 575 -26.83 24.42 4.87
CA ASP A 575 -27.19 23.08 5.36
C ASP A 575 -26.77 22.01 4.37
N PHE A 576 -25.91 21.09 4.82
CA PHE A 576 -25.44 19.94 4.04
C PHE A 576 -26.20 18.66 4.36
N GLY A 577 -27.17 18.70 5.28
CA GLY A 577 -28.10 17.62 5.57
C GLY A 577 -27.59 16.52 6.47
N ILE A 578 -26.42 16.67 7.12
CA ILE A 578 -25.82 15.59 7.93
C ILE A 578 -26.76 15.10 9.04
N GLU A 579 -27.56 16.00 9.63
CA GLU A 579 -28.53 15.71 10.70
C GLU A 579 -29.71 14.87 10.23
N TYR A 580 -29.94 14.80 8.93
CA TYR A 580 -31.06 14.05 8.32
C TYR A 580 -30.66 12.67 7.82
N THR A 581 -29.41 12.21 8.11
CA THR A 581 -28.89 10.95 7.59
C THR A 581 -29.51 9.74 8.30
N LEU A 582 -30.00 8.79 7.52
CA LEU A 582 -30.51 7.50 8.00
C LEU A 582 -29.35 6.49 8.06
N THR A 583 -28.68 6.43 9.19
CA THR A 583 -27.52 5.57 9.41
C THR A 583 -27.54 4.95 10.82
N ILE A 584 -26.40 4.49 11.33
CA ILE A 584 -26.31 3.83 12.63
C ILE A 584 -26.58 4.79 13.81
N TYR A 585 -26.21 6.07 13.67
CA TYR A 585 -26.39 7.08 14.70
C TYR A 585 -27.44 8.11 14.30
N ASP A 586 -28.21 8.57 15.29
CA ASP A 586 -29.06 9.75 15.17
C ASP A 586 -28.22 11.01 15.38
N TYR A 587 -27.85 11.67 14.28
CA TYR A 587 -27.00 12.86 14.31
C TYR A 587 -27.67 14.10 14.89
N GLN A 588 -29.01 14.11 15.04
CA GLN A 588 -29.74 15.20 15.72
C GLN A 588 -29.51 15.18 17.24
N HIS A 589 -29.27 13.99 17.80
CA HIS A 589 -29.12 13.78 19.25
C HIS A 589 -27.75 13.29 19.67
N ILE A 590 -26.78 13.21 18.75
CA ILE A 590 -25.43 12.71 19.07
C ILE A 590 -24.70 13.64 20.04
N GLN A 591 -24.11 13.05 21.08
CA GLN A 591 -23.32 13.78 22.06
C GLN A 591 -21.83 13.72 21.71
N PHE A 592 -21.13 14.82 21.92
CA PHE A 592 -19.69 14.90 21.69
C PHE A 592 -18.90 14.15 22.77
N HIS A 593 -17.98 13.29 22.34
CA HIS A 593 -17.13 12.50 23.22
C HIS A 593 -15.63 12.76 22.94
N LEU A 594 -15.00 13.62 23.74
CA LEU A 594 -13.57 13.96 23.60
C LEU A 594 -12.64 12.72 23.60
N PRO A 595 -12.83 11.69 24.43
CA PRO A 595 -11.99 10.48 24.36
C PRO A 595 -11.98 9.81 23.00
N LEU A 596 -13.13 9.76 22.29
CA LEU A 596 -13.23 9.19 20.96
C LEU A 596 -12.51 10.05 19.91
N VAL A 597 -12.53 11.36 20.07
CA VAL A 597 -11.73 12.30 19.22
C VAL A 597 -10.24 12.04 19.38
N LEU A 598 -9.77 11.88 20.63
CA LEU A 598 -8.36 11.61 20.90
C LEU A 598 -7.91 10.27 20.33
N ILE A 599 -8.73 9.24 20.44
CA ILE A 599 -8.42 7.92 19.88
C ILE A 599 -8.46 7.94 18.35
N ALA A 600 -9.33 8.75 17.73
CA ALA A 600 -9.33 8.96 16.29
C ALA A 600 -7.99 9.55 15.81
N VAL A 601 -7.56 10.66 16.39
CA VAL A 601 -6.26 11.29 16.08
C VAL A 601 -5.10 10.31 16.34
N TYR A 602 -5.15 9.55 17.44
CA TYR A 602 -4.15 8.54 17.75
C TYR A 602 -4.05 7.48 16.65
N ASN A 603 -5.18 6.89 16.25
CA ASN A 603 -5.17 5.84 15.22
C ASN A 603 -4.69 6.35 13.86
N TYR A 604 -5.09 7.56 13.44
CA TYR A 604 -4.63 8.11 12.16
C TYR A 604 -3.15 8.51 12.14
N LEU A 605 -2.57 8.90 13.30
CA LEU A 605 -1.18 9.41 13.34
C LEU A 605 -0.17 8.47 13.95
N PHE A 606 -0.52 7.78 15.05
CA PHE A 606 0.47 7.19 15.97
C PHE A 606 0.39 5.67 16.11
N THR A 607 -0.63 5.02 15.59
CA THR A 607 -0.76 3.56 15.74
C THR A 607 0.38 2.84 15.05
N LEU A 608 1.11 2.03 15.82
CA LEU A 608 2.20 1.20 15.32
C LEU A 608 1.63 -0.02 14.58
N PRO A 609 2.11 -0.37 13.38
CA PRO A 609 1.73 -1.62 12.73
C PRO A 609 2.15 -2.83 13.59
N LYS A 610 1.40 -3.92 13.49
CA LYS A 610 1.71 -5.18 14.18
C LYS A 610 2.71 -5.98 13.34
N LEU A 611 3.63 -6.68 13.99
CA LEU A 611 4.51 -7.65 13.35
C LEU A 611 3.84 -9.03 13.35
N SER A 612 3.94 -9.73 12.23
CA SER A 612 3.49 -11.11 12.05
C SER A 612 4.65 -12.00 11.63
N SER A 613 4.58 -13.29 11.94
CA SER A 613 5.48 -14.32 11.39
C SER A 613 5.07 -14.75 9.98
N GLU A 614 3.85 -14.44 9.56
CA GLU A 614 3.31 -14.74 8.24
C GLU A 614 3.39 -13.54 7.32
N PHE A 615 3.48 -13.78 6.02
CA PHE A 615 3.47 -12.72 5.02
C PHE A 615 2.13 -11.96 5.05
N PRO A 616 2.12 -10.64 5.01
CA PRO A 616 3.20 -9.72 4.60
C PRO A 616 4.07 -9.17 5.75
N PHE A 617 4.14 -9.82 6.90
CA PHE A 617 4.99 -9.55 8.08
C PHE A 617 4.66 -8.27 8.86
N LEU A 618 4.02 -7.31 8.22
CA LEU A 618 3.53 -6.07 8.80
C LEU A 618 2.02 -6.02 8.55
N THR A 619 1.25 -6.07 9.62
CA THR A 619 -0.22 -6.13 9.57
C THR A 619 -0.85 -4.92 10.25
N SER A 620 -2.13 -4.74 10.01
CA SER A 620 -2.92 -3.67 10.61
C SER A 620 -2.97 -3.81 12.13
N ASN A 621 -2.99 -2.64 12.78
CA ASN A 621 -3.17 -2.54 14.22
C ASN A 621 -3.98 -1.29 14.53
N TYR A 622 -4.83 -1.36 15.54
CA TYR A 622 -5.67 -0.25 15.96
C TYR A 622 -6.03 -0.36 17.43
N VAL A 623 -6.40 0.77 18.00
CA VAL A 623 -6.96 0.83 19.34
C VAL A 623 -8.43 1.18 19.21
N SER A 624 -9.32 0.31 19.67
CA SER A 624 -10.75 0.57 19.82
C SER A 624 -11.07 1.12 21.20
N LEU A 625 -12.09 1.94 21.28
CA LEU A 625 -12.57 2.51 22.53
C LEU A 625 -14.09 2.57 22.50
N SER A 626 -14.73 2.23 23.61
CA SER A 626 -16.14 2.39 23.84
C SER A 626 -16.37 3.36 25.00
N VAL A 627 -17.25 4.33 24.82
CA VAL A 627 -17.62 5.33 25.84
C VAL A 627 -19.11 5.53 25.81
N ASN A 628 -19.82 5.21 26.88
CA ASN A 628 -21.28 5.42 27.05
C ASN A 628 -22.11 4.91 25.86
N GLY A 629 -21.79 3.72 25.33
CA GLY A 629 -22.49 3.12 24.20
C GLY A 629 -22.05 3.59 22.82
N TYR A 630 -21.16 4.57 22.73
CA TYR A 630 -20.50 4.95 21.48
C TYR A 630 -19.20 4.21 21.30
N TYR A 631 -18.91 3.81 20.08
CA TYR A 631 -17.73 3.01 19.74
C TYR A 631 -16.86 3.73 18.74
N PHE A 632 -15.55 3.76 18.97
CA PHE A 632 -14.59 3.98 17.91
C PHE A 632 -14.16 2.63 17.38
N LEU A 633 -14.71 2.24 16.24
CA LEU A 633 -14.36 1.02 15.54
C LEU A 633 -13.21 1.33 14.57
N ALA A 634 -12.29 0.41 14.42
CA ALA A 634 -11.27 0.50 13.39
C ALA A 634 -11.53 -0.54 12.32
N GLY A 635 -11.47 -0.11 11.07
CA GLY A 635 -11.52 -0.97 9.92
C GLY A 635 -10.15 -1.56 9.59
N PHE A 636 -10.08 -2.24 8.44
CA PHE A 636 -8.89 -2.85 7.89
C PHE A 636 -7.78 -1.84 7.58
N SER A 637 -6.57 -2.34 7.33
CA SER A 637 -5.41 -1.55 6.89
C SER A 637 -5.06 -0.38 7.83
N ALA A 638 -5.18 -0.60 9.13
CA ALA A 638 -4.95 0.44 10.13
C ALA A 638 -3.46 0.52 10.53
N ALA A 639 -2.86 1.68 10.29
CA ALA A 639 -1.56 2.08 10.82
C ALA A 639 -1.42 3.61 10.76
N GLY A 640 -0.79 4.21 11.75
CA GLY A 640 -0.62 5.65 11.87
C GLY A 640 0.27 6.24 10.75
N LEU A 641 -0.09 7.44 10.30
CA LEU A 641 0.59 8.12 9.19
C LEU A 641 2.10 8.34 9.46
N ILE A 642 2.50 8.52 10.72
CA ILE A 642 3.92 8.65 11.08
C ILE A 642 4.71 7.39 10.69
N PHE A 643 4.15 6.20 10.87
CA PHE A 643 4.82 4.95 10.48
C PHE A 643 4.71 4.68 8.99
N ARG A 644 3.60 5.06 8.36
CA ARG A 644 3.48 4.99 6.89
C ARG A 644 4.45 5.94 6.19
N ALA A 645 4.79 7.06 6.82
CA ALA A 645 5.64 8.12 6.26
C ALA A 645 6.41 8.86 7.34
N PHE A 646 7.57 8.36 7.76
CA PHE A 646 8.43 8.98 8.77
C PHE A 646 8.73 10.48 8.57
N PRO A 647 8.80 11.02 7.33
CA PRO A 647 8.97 12.47 7.15
C PRO A 647 7.93 13.35 7.85
N VAL A 648 6.75 12.84 8.20
CA VAL A 648 5.75 13.56 9.00
C VAL A 648 6.34 14.06 10.32
N LEU A 649 7.29 13.35 10.91
CA LEU A 649 8.03 13.81 12.10
C LEU A 649 8.79 15.14 11.89
N SER A 650 8.96 15.58 10.63
CA SER A 650 9.62 16.87 10.33
C SER A 650 8.87 18.07 10.87
N PHE A 651 7.56 17.95 11.17
CA PHE A 651 6.82 19.02 11.85
C PHE A 651 7.45 19.44 13.18
N LEU A 652 8.07 18.51 13.92
CA LEU A 652 8.84 18.80 15.14
C LEU A 652 10.02 19.77 14.87
N GLY A 653 10.51 19.78 13.64
CA GLY A 653 11.57 20.68 13.19
C GLY A 653 11.10 22.02 12.62
N GLY A 654 9.79 22.27 12.59
CA GLY A 654 9.17 23.47 12.01
C GLY A 654 9.73 24.80 12.53
N PRO A 655 9.85 25.01 13.86
CA PRO A 655 10.40 26.26 14.41
C PRO A 655 11.83 26.54 13.93
N LYS A 656 12.66 25.51 13.78
CA LYS A 656 14.02 25.65 13.26
C LYS A 656 14.02 25.97 11.76
N ALA A 657 13.17 25.31 10.98
CA ALA A 657 13.01 25.60 9.56
C ALA A 657 12.53 27.04 9.32
N TYR A 658 11.60 27.53 10.13
CA TYR A 658 11.12 28.91 10.09
C TYR A 658 12.24 29.90 10.30
N ARG A 659 13.15 29.69 11.28
CA ARG A 659 14.30 30.54 11.53
C ARG A 659 15.34 30.56 10.41
N LEU A 660 15.50 29.43 9.71
CA LEU A 660 16.45 29.25 8.60
C LEU A 660 15.98 29.88 7.29
N SER A 661 14.70 30.16 7.12
CA SER A 661 14.16 30.80 5.93
C SER A 661 14.57 32.29 5.89
N LYS A 662 15.32 32.71 4.86
CA LYS A 662 15.94 34.05 4.77
C LYS A 662 15.00 35.14 4.27
N ASP A 663 13.89 34.82 3.61
CA ASP A 663 12.96 35.81 3.03
C ASP A 663 11.88 36.19 4.06
N ASN A 664 12.06 37.34 4.70
CA ASN A 664 11.19 37.80 5.79
C ASN A 664 9.73 38.07 5.38
N GLY A 665 9.45 38.42 4.11
CA GLY A 665 8.08 38.76 3.68
C GLY A 665 7.23 37.53 3.34
N ASN A 666 7.84 36.52 2.75
CA ASN A 666 7.14 35.27 2.36
C ASN A 666 7.17 34.21 3.47
N ARG A 667 8.11 34.35 4.44
CA ARG A 667 8.29 33.37 5.52
C ARG A 667 7.06 33.22 6.41
N ARG A 668 6.43 34.34 6.81
CA ARG A 668 5.21 34.31 7.64
C ARG A 668 4.05 33.67 6.93
N LEU A 669 3.87 34.00 5.65
CA LEU A 669 2.80 33.45 4.82
C LEU A 669 3.02 31.95 4.53
N ALA A 670 4.25 31.55 4.21
CA ALA A 670 4.58 30.13 4.05
C ALA A 670 4.35 29.34 5.34
N ALA A 671 4.74 29.90 6.50
CA ALA A 671 4.45 29.27 7.80
C ALA A 671 2.94 29.18 8.07
N ALA A 672 2.18 30.23 7.76
CA ALA A 672 0.72 30.22 7.90
C ALA A 672 0.08 29.11 7.03
N ILE A 673 0.50 28.97 5.77
CA ILE A 673 0.02 27.92 4.87
C ILE A 673 0.35 26.51 5.40
N ILE A 674 1.60 26.29 5.84
CA ILE A 674 2.04 25.00 6.36
C ILE A 674 1.29 24.65 7.65
N ILE A 675 1.17 25.61 8.58
CA ILE A 675 0.49 25.37 9.85
C ILE A 675 -1.01 25.15 9.62
N SER A 676 -1.70 26.03 8.88
CA SER A 676 -3.14 25.89 8.67
C SER A 676 -3.48 24.71 7.76
N GLY A 677 -2.88 24.64 6.56
CA GLY A 677 -3.23 23.63 5.55
C GLY A 677 -2.64 22.26 5.78
N CYS A 678 -1.40 22.17 6.29
CA CYS A 678 -0.70 20.89 6.39
C CYS A 678 -0.66 20.30 7.81
N LEU A 679 -1.14 21.01 8.81
CA LEU A 679 -1.18 20.51 10.20
C LEU A 679 -2.56 20.69 10.84
N VAL A 680 -3.07 21.92 10.92
CA VAL A 680 -4.31 22.21 11.67
C VAL A 680 -5.54 21.61 10.99
N ILE A 681 -5.72 21.82 9.69
CA ILE A 681 -6.87 21.25 8.96
C ILE A 681 -6.86 19.73 8.96
N PRO A 682 -5.73 19.03 8.68
CA PRO A 682 -5.66 17.58 8.86
C PRO A 682 -6.09 17.10 10.26
N LEU A 683 -5.63 17.77 11.31
CA LEU A 683 -6.05 17.44 12.69
C LEU A 683 -7.54 17.68 12.94
N ILE A 684 -8.11 18.77 12.38
CA ILE A 684 -9.56 19.03 12.44
C ILE A 684 -10.32 17.92 11.71
N GLN A 685 -9.88 17.52 10.52
CA GLN A 685 -10.53 16.44 9.77
C GLN A 685 -10.47 15.11 10.52
N MET A 686 -9.32 14.73 11.10
CA MET A 686 -9.22 13.56 11.95
C MET A 686 -10.15 13.64 13.17
N ALA A 687 -10.27 14.83 13.76
CA ALA A 687 -11.16 15.05 14.90
C ALA A 687 -12.64 14.94 14.50
N MET A 688 -13.03 15.43 13.32
CA MET A 688 -14.43 15.40 12.86
C MET A 688 -14.96 13.99 12.57
N ILE A 689 -14.09 13.05 12.26
CA ILE A 689 -14.47 11.67 11.91
C ILE A 689 -14.51 10.73 13.13
N TRP A 690 -14.46 11.25 14.36
CA TRP A 690 -14.48 10.44 15.58
C TRP A 690 -15.67 9.49 15.68
N GLN A 691 -16.81 9.86 15.13
CA GLN A 691 -18.05 9.09 15.17
C GLN A 691 -18.14 7.97 14.11
N TYR A 692 -17.24 8.00 13.09
CA TYR A 692 -17.23 7.00 12.02
C TYR A 692 -16.19 5.90 12.21
N GLY A 693 -15.33 6.01 13.24
CA GLY A 693 -14.22 5.10 13.46
C GLY A 693 -13.04 5.34 12.52
N TYR A 694 -12.07 4.41 12.55
CA TYR A 694 -10.94 4.43 11.62
C TYR A 694 -11.32 3.74 10.31
N THR A 695 -11.23 4.46 9.22
CA THR A 695 -11.34 3.92 7.87
C THR A 695 -10.30 4.60 6.99
N PRO A 696 -9.40 3.86 6.30
CA PRO A 696 -8.30 4.44 5.53
C PRO A 696 -8.72 5.46 4.47
N ARG A 697 -9.95 5.33 3.91
CA ARG A 697 -10.47 6.26 2.89
C ARG A 697 -10.45 7.72 3.35
N TYR A 698 -10.68 7.99 4.64
CA TYR A 698 -10.68 9.37 5.13
C TYR A 698 -9.27 10.00 5.13
N ALA A 699 -8.21 9.17 5.21
CA ALA A 699 -6.85 9.68 5.15
C ALA A 699 -6.46 10.21 3.76
N VAL A 700 -7.18 9.85 2.71
CA VAL A 700 -7.02 10.43 1.37
C VAL A 700 -7.23 11.95 1.38
N ASP A 701 -8.10 12.45 2.26
CA ASP A 701 -8.40 13.88 2.34
C ASP A 701 -7.24 14.72 2.89
N PHE A 702 -6.35 14.16 3.73
CA PHE A 702 -5.36 14.95 4.49
C PHE A 702 -3.92 14.42 4.48
N ALA A 703 -3.68 13.16 4.11
CA ALA A 703 -2.33 12.59 4.21
C ALA A 703 -1.33 13.29 3.30
N TRP A 704 -1.71 13.60 2.08
CA TRP A 704 -0.84 14.24 1.10
C TRP A 704 -0.48 15.68 1.50
N GLU A 705 -1.40 16.46 2.09
CA GLU A 705 -1.12 17.80 2.59
C GLU A 705 -0.10 17.78 3.71
N MET A 706 -0.29 16.86 4.67
CA MET A 706 0.69 16.66 5.74
C MET A 706 2.06 16.32 5.17
N LEU A 707 2.13 15.46 4.16
CA LEU A 707 3.39 15.09 3.51
C LEU A 707 4.05 16.27 2.80
N PHE A 708 3.29 17.08 2.05
CA PHE A 708 3.84 18.27 1.39
C PHE A 708 4.37 19.28 2.41
N GLY A 709 3.66 19.51 3.52
CA GLY A 709 4.12 20.33 4.63
C GLY A 709 5.39 19.79 5.30
N ALA A 710 5.40 18.51 5.61
CA ALA A 710 6.55 17.81 6.18
C ALA A 710 7.79 17.91 5.28
N PHE A 711 7.63 17.67 3.97
CA PHE A 711 8.72 17.81 3.00
C PHE A 711 9.15 19.26 2.83
N ALA A 712 8.26 20.26 2.87
CA ALA A 712 8.64 21.66 2.84
C ALA A 712 9.57 22.03 4.01
N ILE A 713 9.25 21.54 5.21
CA ILE A 713 10.08 21.73 6.42
C ILE A 713 11.42 20.97 6.27
N LEU A 714 11.37 19.71 5.89
CA LEU A 714 12.54 18.83 5.76
C LEU A 714 13.54 19.36 4.73
N PHE A 715 13.05 19.76 3.55
CA PHE A 715 13.90 20.28 2.47
C PHE A 715 14.49 21.64 2.79
N THR A 716 13.76 22.50 3.51
CA THR A 716 14.30 23.76 4.03
C THR A 716 15.45 23.50 5.00
N ARG A 717 15.31 22.53 5.88
CA ARG A 717 16.37 22.12 6.81
C ARG A 717 17.55 21.48 6.08
N TYR A 718 17.28 20.61 5.11
CA TYR A 718 18.32 19.97 4.29
C TYR A 718 19.15 21.00 3.53
N ALA A 719 18.51 22.00 2.91
CA ALA A 719 19.21 23.04 2.16
C ALA A 719 20.23 23.83 3.01
N SER A 720 19.93 24.01 4.29
CA SER A 720 20.75 24.78 5.26
C SER A 720 21.67 23.91 6.12
N ALA A 721 21.64 22.58 5.95
CA ALA A 721 22.42 21.66 6.78
C ALA A 721 23.88 21.55 6.34
N SER A 722 24.77 21.19 7.28
CA SER A 722 26.16 20.78 6.98
C SER A 722 26.19 19.46 6.20
N GLN A 723 27.31 19.19 5.52
CA GLN A 723 27.41 17.99 4.67
C GLN A 723 27.21 16.67 5.43
N PRO A 724 27.72 16.46 6.66
CA PRO A 724 27.42 15.25 7.43
C PRO A 724 25.93 15.06 7.70
N VAL A 725 25.22 16.13 8.08
CA VAL A 725 23.76 16.10 8.33
C VAL A 725 23.01 15.83 7.03
N LYS A 726 23.42 16.41 5.90
CA LYS A 726 22.84 16.11 4.59
C LYS A 726 22.94 14.62 4.25
N ASN A 727 24.09 14.00 4.52
CA ASN A 727 24.31 12.58 4.28
C ASN A 727 23.41 11.69 5.17
N ILE A 728 23.22 12.07 6.43
CA ILE A 728 22.31 11.37 7.36
C ILE A 728 20.88 11.48 6.85
N LEU A 729 20.42 12.70 6.52
CA LEU A 729 19.06 12.93 6.01
C LEU A 729 18.82 12.21 4.67
N TYR A 730 19.83 12.14 3.81
CA TYR A 730 19.77 11.40 2.55
C TYR A 730 19.50 9.91 2.80
N LYS A 731 20.31 9.28 3.68
CA LYS A 731 20.13 7.86 4.06
C LYS A 731 18.78 7.63 4.74
N PHE A 732 18.40 8.50 5.66
CA PHE A 732 17.11 8.43 6.36
C PHE A 732 15.93 8.42 5.38
N LEU A 733 15.95 9.30 4.35
CA LEU A 733 14.88 9.36 3.36
C LEU A 733 14.82 8.12 2.46
N ILE A 734 15.97 7.53 2.12
CA ILE A 734 15.99 6.26 1.36
C ILE A 734 15.36 5.14 2.19
N VAL A 735 15.78 5.00 3.46
CA VAL A 735 15.22 3.98 4.37
C VAL A 735 13.72 4.24 4.57
N SER A 736 13.32 5.50 4.77
CA SER A 736 11.91 5.87 4.90
C SER A 736 11.10 5.52 3.64
N ALA A 737 11.64 5.72 2.44
CA ALA A 737 10.95 5.40 1.19
C ALA A 737 10.75 3.90 1.01
N VAL A 738 11.79 3.10 1.30
CA VAL A 738 11.71 1.63 1.25
C VAL A 738 10.71 1.12 2.28
N PHE A 739 10.82 1.57 3.52
CA PHE A 739 9.91 1.14 4.59
C PHE A 739 8.45 1.56 4.28
N SER A 740 8.23 2.79 3.82
CA SER A 740 6.92 3.28 3.40
C SER A 740 6.32 2.41 2.29
N ALA A 741 7.11 2.07 1.27
CA ALA A 741 6.65 1.21 0.18
C ALA A 741 6.28 -0.20 0.69
N ILE A 742 7.14 -0.80 1.52
CA ILE A 742 6.91 -2.14 2.09
C ILE A 742 5.68 -2.14 3.00
N LEU A 743 5.58 -1.20 3.94
CA LEU A 743 4.46 -1.14 4.88
C LEU A 743 3.12 -0.91 4.16
N ASN A 744 3.07 0.05 3.23
CA ASN A 744 1.81 0.33 2.52
C ASN A 744 1.43 -0.81 1.56
N PHE A 745 2.41 -1.50 0.96
CA PHE A 745 2.17 -2.74 0.22
C PHE A 745 1.61 -3.83 1.14
N ALA A 746 2.24 -4.07 2.29
CA ALA A 746 1.82 -5.07 3.26
C ALA A 746 0.38 -4.86 3.73
N LEU A 747 0.04 -3.63 4.11
CA LEU A 747 -1.31 -3.27 4.56
C LEU A 747 -2.35 -3.32 3.43
N THR A 748 -1.94 -3.08 2.19
CA THR A 748 -2.83 -3.23 1.02
C THR A 748 -3.06 -4.70 0.71
N TYR A 749 -2.01 -5.53 0.75
CA TYR A 749 -2.09 -6.96 0.52
C TYR A 749 -2.98 -7.65 1.57
N GLU A 750 -2.75 -7.38 2.87
CA GLU A 750 -3.62 -7.84 3.97
C GLU A 750 -5.07 -7.44 3.71
N PHE A 751 -5.30 -6.17 3.40
CA PHE A 751 -6.63 -5.64 3.15
C PHE A 751 -7.34 -6.33 1.98
N VAL A 752 -6.63 -6.56 0.87
CA VAL A 752 -7.19 -7.25 -0.31
C VAL A 752 -7.65 -8.67 0.05
N LEU A 753 -6.83 -9.40 0.83
CA LEU A 753 -7.18 -10.76 1.27
C LEU A 753 -8.37 -10.78 2.24
N ASP A 754 -8.34 -9.93 3.26
CA ASP A 754 -9.36 -9.94 4.31
C ASP A 754 -10.70 -9.41 3.80
N TYR A 755 -10.69 -8.29 3.09
CA TYR A 755 -11.88 -7.69 2.51
C TYR A 755 -12.48 -8.56 1.40
N GLY A 756 -11.62 -9.11 0.54
CA GLY A 756 -12.03 -10.02 -0.53
C GLY A 756 -12.70 -11.28 0.00
N ASN A 757 -12.17 -11.84 1.11
CA ASN A 757 -12.76 -12.99 1.78
C ASN A 757 -14.12 -12.66 2.43
N LEU A 758 -14.17 -11.57 3.20
CA LEU A 758 -15.38 -11.17 3.94
C LEU A 758 -16.57 -10.88 3.02
N TYR A 759 -16.30 -10.25 1.87
CA TYR A 759 -17.36 -9.82 0.93
C TYR A 759 -17.43 -10.69 -0.34
N LYS A 760 -16.65 -11.80 -0.41
CA LYS A 760 -16.57 -12.71 -1.58
C LYS A 760 -16.35 -11.96 -2.91
N GLN A 761 -15.55 -10.88 -2.87
CA GLN A 761 -15.31 -10.02 -4.04
C GLN A 761 -14.09 -10.44 -4.89
N ILE A 762 -13.31 -11.39 -4.41
CA ILE A 762 -12.14 -11.92 -5.11
C ILE A 762 -12.39 -13.39 -5.41
N PRO A 763 -12.24 -13.84 -6.67
CA PRO A 763 -12.33 -15.24 -7.03
C PRO A 763 -11.37 -16.12 -6.21
N GLU A 764 -11.81 -17.35 -5.90
CA GLU A 764 -11.04 -18.27 -5.04
C GLU A 764 -9.67 -18.63 -5.62
N ASP A 765 -9.55 -18.78 -6.93
CA ASP A 765 -8.30 -19.04 -7.63
C ASP A 765 -7.31 -17.86 -7.50
N ILE A 766 -7.79 -16.64 -7.61
CA ILE A 766 -6.97 -15.43 -7.41
C ILE A 766 -6.52 -15.34 -5.95
N ARG A 767 -7.42 -15.60 -5.00
CA ARG A 767 -7.11 -15.62 -3.58
C ARG A 767 -6.06 -16.69 -3.25
N SER A 768 -6.22 -17.90 -3.77
CA SER A 768 -5.24 -18.99 -3.64
C SER A 768 -3.86 -18.60 -4.21
N ASN A 769 -3.83 -17.96 -5.39
CA ASN A 769 -2.60 -17.45 -6.00
C ASN A 769 -1.93 -16.35 -5.14
N MET A 770 -2.70 -15.46 -4.52
CA MET A 770 -2.17 -14.46 -3.60
C MET A 770 -1.56 -15.09 -2.34
N LEU A 771 -2.27 -16.02 -1.71
CA LEU A 771 -1.75 -16.76 -0.55
C LEU A 771 -0.47 -17.52 -0.92
N SER A 772 -0.47 -18.19 -2.07
CA SER A 772 0.71 -18.90 -2.60
C SER A 772 1.89 -17.95 -2.87
N PHE A 773 1.62 -16.74 -3.36
CA PHE A 773 2.65 -15.70 -3.49
C PHE A 773 3.25 -15.32 -2.13
N GLY A 774 2.41 -15.12 -1.11
CA GLY A 774 2.88 -14.85 0.26
C GLY A 774 3.77 -15.97 0.79
N ARG A 775 3.33 -17.20 0.61
CA ARG A 775 4.07 -18.40 1.06
C ARG A 775 5.48 -18.50 0.48
N LEU A 776 5.73 -17.98 -0.72
CA LEU A 776 7.08 -17.92 -1.27
C LEU A 776 8.08 -17.15 -0.37
N PHE A 777 7.62 -16.17 0.39
CA PHE A 777 8.46 -15.36 1.28
C PHE A 777 8.54 -15.91 2.70
N GLU A 778 7.72 -16.88 3.05
CA GLU A 778 7.71 -17.58 4.35
C GLU A 778 8.59 -18.84 4.32
N PHE A 779 9.74 -18.75 3.65
CA PHE A 779 10.62 -19.90 3.42
C PHE A 779 11.10 -20.57 4.73
N TRP A 780 11.13 -19.87 5.87
CA TRP A 780 11.45 -20.46 7.16
C TRP A 780 10.43 -21.48 7.66
N ASN A 781 9.20 -21.46 7.19
CA ASN A 781 8.21 -22.49 7.49
C ASN A 781 8.53 -23.82 6.79
N ILE A 782 9.46 -23.78 5.82
CA ILE A 782 9.93 -24.93 5.04
C ILE A 782 11.46 -25.13 5.22
N MET A 783 12.11 -24.35 6.11
CA MET A 783 13.56 -24.43 6.36
C MET A 783 13.95 -25.55 7.31
#